data_2c44a75c2472c9ab63a7b5befb81baf4
#
_entry.id   2c44a75c2472c9ab63a7b5befb81baf4
#
_cell.length_a   1.000
_cell.length_b   1.000
_cell.length_c   1.000
_cell.angle_alpha   90.00
_cell.angle_beta   90.00
_cell.angle_gamma   90.00
#
_symmetry.space_group_name_H-M   'P 1'
#
loop_
_entity.id
_entity.type
_entity.pdbx_description
1 polymer ?
#
loop_
_entity_poly.entity_id
_entity_poly.type
_entity_poly.pdbx_seq_one_letter_code
_entity_poly.pdbx_strand_id
1 'polypeptide(L)'
;MLAQLALENTTYRFDKPFTYSVPQALETAVRPGVRVTVPFGAGNRTRVAMVLSTSYESGAGQKLKAIASVLDKEPLLDDEMLALIPWMKSRCFCTLYDAVKVMIPAGIGYKLVNRYRMNAAFKNYDREAFTDTAWQIIVALTAAKNGLTGAELTERLGIEEKSSDLLSLLENGTVIRENAASRNAADATTRMVCAVPDFSGKLTPKQQSAFDTLCAIGTVTVRELSYYTGVSVGIIRTLADKGAAEIFEVERFRRPKQEMADIRLPQTLSAEQMNVANDILRECDAAEPMVGLLYGVTGSGKTAVFLHVIRHVLTVGKGVIVTVPEISLTPQTLAVFTAAFGDTVAVFHSGLSVGERMDEWKRVRTGRAKIVVGTRSAVFAPVQNLGLIVMDEEQESTYKSESTPRYHARDIAKFRVNYNRAYCLLCSATPSVESYYMAQSGKYRYHALHHRYGDAVVPTVQLVDMNNEDLYRGKPMISMALARAVSENIRAGRQSILLLNRRGYHTYAVCKDCKTVAACPNCSISMTYHAANNRLMCHYCGHSEPAYVRCKACGGELTFSGGGTQKAEDQLREAFPEARILRVDTDTTANKYALEKKLNAFANGEYDIMIGTQMVAKGLDFENVTLVGVLSADQSLYSDDYRSNERTFDLLTQVVGRAGRGRYRGMALIQTHVPENPYLHLAAAQDYESFFETEIRFRRAMLYPPFADLLQIGFVGEKEDTVRAAAEHFSALLAETFRRDYPNLPLRLLRASAASVSRMGGKYRYKIIMKYKNSKAFRDAIAMLLSAFSSDKRFLSVTAYADPNPDAIL
;
A
#
# COMPACT_ATOMS: atom_id res chain seq x y z
N MET A 1 -3.65 -38.64 -6.23
CA MET A 1 -2.85 -37.42 -5.91
C MET A 1 -3.45 -36.74 -4.70
N LEU A 2 -2.62 -36.17 -3.82
CA LEU A 2 -3.03 -35.35 -2.69
C LEU A 2 -2.56 -33.89 -2.91
N ALA A 3 -3.31 -32.94 -2.37
CA ALA A 3 -2.96 -31.51 -2.42
C ALA A 3 -3.00 -30.87 -1.03
N GLN A 4 -1.99 -30.04 -0.74
CA GLN A 4 -1.94 -29.20 0.46
C GLN A 4 -2.49 -27.83 0.11
N LEU A 5 -3.47 -27.37 0.87
CA LEU A 5 -4.25 -26.17 0.53
C LEU A 5 -4.19 -25.11 1.64
N ALA A 6 -4.07 -23.85 1.24
CA ALA A 6 -4.37 -22.69 2.09
C ALA A 6 -5.83 -22.26 1.87
N LEU A 7 -6.65 -22.35 2.90
CA LEU A 7 -8.08 -22.04 2.82
C LEU A 7 -8.38 -20.57 3.13
N GLU A 8 -9.26 -19.97 2.33
CA GLU A 8 -9.79 -18.64 2.58
C GLU A 8 -10.63 -18.58 3.86
N ASN A 9 -10.57 -17.44 4.55
CA ASN A 9 -11.34 -17.17 5.76
C ASN A 9 -11.13 -18.20 6.89
N THR A 10 -9.92 -18.72 7.04
CA THR A 10 -9.50 -19.44 8.24
C THR A 10 -9.12 -18.47 9.35
N THR A 11 -9.37 -18.87 10.59
CA THR A 11 -8.84 -18.14 11.75
C THR A 11 -7.43 -18.59 12.04
N TYR A 12 -6.60 -17.71 12.60
CA TYR A 12 -5.18 -17.98 12.89
C TYR A 12 -4.96 -19.30 13.66
N ARG A 13 -5.86 -19.63 14.59
CA ARG A 13 -5.84 -20.87 15.38
C ARG A 13 -5.86 -22.15 14.56
N PHE A 14 -6.67 -22.17 13.49
CA PHE A 14 -6.87 -23.37 12.65
C PHE A 14 -6.05 -23.33 11.38
N ASP A 15 -5.25 -22.29 11.19
CA ASP A 15 -4.53 -22.05 9.95
C ASP A 15 -3.30 -22.96 9.84
N LYS A 16 -3.46 -24.00 9.04
CA LYS A 16 -2.40 -24.93 8.61
C LYS A 16 -2.67 -25.35 7.17
N PRO A 17 -1.69 -25.93 6.46
CA PRO A 17 -2.00 -26.58 5.20
C PRO A 17 -3.02 -27.70 5.43
N PHE A 18 -4.10 -27.71 4.66
CA PHE A 18 -5.15 -28.74 4.73
C PHE A 18 -4.97 -29.72 3.58
N THR A 19 -5.00 -31.02 3.90
CA THR A 19 -4.85 -32.09 2.91
C THR A 19 -6.19 -32.43 2.31
N TYR A 20 -6.26 -32.44 0.97
CA TYR A 20 -7.43 -32.91 0.21
C TYR A 20 -7.01 -33.92 -0.84
N SER A 21 -7.90 -34.85 -1.17
CA SER A 21 -7.73 -35.74 -2.31
C SER A 21 -8.06 -35.02 -3.61
N VAL A 22 -7.31 -35.34 -4.66
CA VAL A 22 -7.54 -34.78 -6.01
C VAL A 22 -8.27 -35.87 -6.83
N PRO A 23 -9.48 -35.59 -7.32
CA PRO A 23 -10.17 -36.52 -8.25
C PRO A 23 -9.33 -36.72 -9.51
N GLN A 24 -9.33 -37.94 -10.06
CA GLN A 24 -8.56 -38.32 -11.25
C GLN A 24 -8.83 -37.37 -12.44
N ALA A 25 -10.06 -36.93 -12.63
CA ALA A 25 -10.44 -35.98 -13.68
C ALA A 25 -9.81 -34.58 -13.52
N LEU A 26 -9.31 -34.22 -12.33
CA LEU A 26 -8.73 -32.92 -12.03
C LEU A 26 -7.20 -32.96 -11.85
N GLU A 27 -6.57 -34.13 -11.92
CA GLU A 27 -5.12 -34.30 -11.63
C GLU A 27 -4.20 -33.45 -12.50
N THR A 28 -4.55 -33.28 -13.78
CA THR A 28 -3.76 -32.44 -14.71
C THR A 28 -3.93 -30.96 -14.48
N ALA A 29 -5.09 -30.54 -13.93
CA ALA A 29 -5.43 -29.14 -13.68
C ALA A 29 -5.00 -28.65 -12.29
N VAL A 30 -4.95 -29.53 -11.29
CA VAL A 30 -4.55 -29.20 -9.93
C VAL A 30 -3.02 -29.15 -9.84
N ARG A 31 -2.48 -27.94 -9.85
CA ARG A 31 -1.03 -27.65 -9.72
C ARG A 31 -0.79 -26.63 -8.62
N PRO A 32 0.40 -26.58 -8.00
CA PRO A 32 0.76 -25.53 -7.08
C PRO A 32 0.52 -24.14 -7.71
N GLY A 33 -0.03 -23.20 -6.92
CA GLY A 33 -0.35 -21.86 -7.39
C GLY A 33 -1.70 -21.67 -8.07
N VAL A 34 -2.51 -22.74 -8.28
CA VAL A 34 -3.90 -22.61 -8.74
C VAL A 34 -4.87 -22.53 -7.57
N ARG A 35 -6.00 -21.85 -7.78
CA ARG A 35 -7.10 -21.84 -6.81
C ARG A 35 -8.11 -22.93 -7.14
N VAL A 36 -8.66 -23.49 -6.08
CA VAL A 36 -9.66 -24.56 -6.14
C VAL A 36 -10.84 -24.22 -5.24
N THR A 37 -11.98 -24.88 -5.46
CA THR A 37 -13.07 -24.89 -4.49
C THR A 37 -13.08 -26.22 -3.74
N VAL A 38 -13.34 -26.14 -2.45
CA VAL A 38 -13.35 -27.32 -1.56
C VAL A 38 -14.49 -27.27 -0.56
N PRO A 39 -15.05 -28.43 -0.15
CA PRO A 39 -15.98 -28.51 0.95
C PRO A 39 -15.22 -28.43 2.29
N PHE A 40 -15.65 -27.53 3.19
CA PHE A 40 -15.00 -27.32 4.49
C PHE A 40 -15.98 -27.41 5.65
N GLY A 41 -15.50 -27.92 6.80
CA GLY A 41 -16.26 -28.04 8.05
C GLY A 41 -17.34 -29.18 7.99
N ALA A 42 -18.05 -29.38 9.08
CA ALA A 42 -19.09 -30.42 9.18
C ALA A 42 -20.24 -30.23 8.16
N GLY A 43 -20.58 -28.97 7.86
CA GLY A 43 -21.63 -28.61 6.89
C GLY A 43 -21.17 -28.57 5.43
N ASN A 44 -19.98 -29.05 5.08
CA ASN A 44 -19.44 -29.06 3.72
C ASN A 44 -19.58 -27.72 2.94
N ARG A 45 -19.45 -26.59 3.64
CA ARG A 45 -19.54 -25.26 3.01
C ARG A 45 -18.42 -25.11 1.99
N THR A 46 -18.77 -24.72 0.77
CA THR A 46 -17.78 -24.44 -0.27
C THR A 46 -16.90 -23.26 0.12
N ARG A 47 -15.58 -23.45 0.00
CA ARG A 47 -14.57 -22.40 0.21
C ARG A 47 -13.57 -22.39 -0.94
N VAL A 48 -13.01 -21.21 -1.17
CA VAL A 48 -11.86 -21.05 -2.08
C VAL A 48 -10.58 -21.40 -1.32
N ALA A 49 -9.66 -22.04 -2.00
CA ALA A 49 -8.35 -22.39 -1.45
C ALA A 49 -7.27 -22.23 -2.52
N MET A 50 -6.03 -21.95 -2.08
CA MET A 50 -4.83 -21.96 -2.92
C MET A 50 -4.10 -23.29 -2.75
N VAL A 51 -3.73 -23.93 -3.85
CA VAL A 51 -2.88 -25.13 -3.84
C VAL A 51 -1.45 -24.71 -3.55
N LEU A 52 -0.91 -25.19 -2.43
CA LEU A 52 0.47 -24.91 -2.01
C LEU A 52 1.45 -25.95 -2.55
N SER A 53 1.06 -27.22 -2.50
CA SER A 53 1.87 -28.33 -3.03
C SER A 53 0.99 -29.53 -3.35
N THR A 54 1.53 -30.44 -4.16
CA THR A 54 0.90 -31.70 -4.52
C THR A 54 1.86 -32.87 -4.27
N SER A 55 1.32 -34.05 -3.90
CA SER A 55 2.09 -35.28 -3.71
C SER A 55 1.31 -36.48 -4.19
N TYR A 56 2.03 -37.58 -4.57
CA TYR A 56 1.45 -38.86 -4.97
C TYR A 56 1.48 -39.90 -3.85
N GLU A 57 1.77 -39.49 -2.62
CA GLU A 57 1.74 -40.39 -1.48
C GLU A 57 0.33 -40.89 -1.23
N SER A 58 0.19 -42.23 -1.07
CA SER A 58 -1.07 -42.84 -0.70
C SER A 58 -1.39 -42.50 0.75
N GLY A 59 -2.42 -41.65 0.97
CA GLY A 59 -2.99 -41.39 2.29
C GLY A 59 -3.71 -42.63 2.81
N ALA A 60 -2.97 -43.72 3.09
CA ALA A 60 -3.53 -44.95 3.59
C ALA A 60 -4.30 -44.69 4.89
N GLY A 61 -5.62 -44.80 4.85
CA GLY A 61 -6.49 -44.86 6.02
C GLY A 61 -7.22 -43.59 6.46
N GLN A 62 -6.97 -42.41 5.85
CA GLN A 62 -7.75 -41.22 6.19
C GLN A 62 -8.85 -40.92 5.17
N LYS A 63 -10.07 -40.68 5.65
CA LYS A 63 -11.23 -40.28 4.83
C LYS A 63 -11.07 -38.80 4.49
N LEU A 64 -10.27 -38.48 3.44
CA LEU A 64 -10.03 -37.13 3.00
C LEU A 64 -11.20 -36.60 2.15
N LYS A 65 -11.53 -35.33 2.29
CA LYS A 65 -12.43 -34.61 1.39
C LYS A 65 -11.75 -34.36 0.04
N ALA A 66 -12.53 -34.37 -1.03
CA ALA A 66 -12.05 -34.17 -2.37
C ALA A 66 -12.15 -32.68 -2.79
N ILE A 67 -11.26 -32.25 -3.67
CA ILE A 67 -11.37 -30.96 -4.38
C ILE A 67 -12.60 -30.99 -5.27
N ALA A 68 -13.44 -29.96 -5.23
CA ALA A 68 -14.68 -29.88 -6.00
C ALA A 68 -14.46 -29.36 -7.43
N SER A 69 -13.66 -28.29 -7.58
CA SER A 69 -13.36 -27.71 -8.90
C SER A 69 -12.05 -26.91 -8.89
N VAL A 70 -11.48 -26.70 -10.07
CA VAL A 70 -10.34 -25.81 -10.31
C VAL A 70 -10.85 -24.48 -10.87
N LEU A 71 -10.39 -23.37 -10.34
CA LEU A 71 -10.84 -22.02 -10.71
C LEU A 71 -9.97 -21.37 -11.77
N ASP A 72 -8.69 -21.67 -11.78
CA ASP A 72 -7.69 -21.04 -12.64
C ASP A 72 -7.18 -22.03 -13.69
N LYS A 73 -7.07 -21.59 -14.93
CA LYS A 73 -6.49 -22.39 -16.03
C LYS A 73 -4.98 -22.60 -15.86
N GLU A 74 -4.31 -21.60 -15.26
CA GLU A 74 -2.87 -21.59 -15.03
C GLU A 74 -2.57 -21.14 -13.59
N PRO A 75 -1.42 -21.57 -13.01
CA PRO A 75 -1.01 -21.13 -11.69
C PRO A 75 -0.94 -19.59 -11.60
N LEU A 76 -1.56 -18.96 -10.62
CA LEU A 76 -1.47 -17.52 -10.37
C LEU A 76 -0.20 -17.15 -9.62
N LEU A 77 0.26 -18.02 -8.75
CA LEU A 77 1.48 -17.86 -7.98
C LEU A 77 2.55 -18.83 -8.51
N ASP A 78 3.76 -18.33 -8.68
CA ASP A 78 4.94 -19.11 -9.01
C ASP A 78 5.61 -19.66 -7.73
N ASP A 79 6.71 -20.39 -7.91
CA ASP A 79 7.42 -21.03 -6.80
C ASP A 79 7.99 -20.02 -5.80
N GLU A 80 8.42 -18.82 -6.27
CA GLU A 80 8.87 -17.74 -5.41
C GLU A 80 7.75 -17.28 -4.47
N MET A 81 6.57 -16.98 -5.04
CA MET A 81 5.42 -16.52 -4.27
C MET A 81 4.89 -17.60 -3.34
N LEU A 82 4.91 -18.87 -3.76
CA LEU A 82 4.55 -19.99 -2.89
C LEU A 82 5.51 -20.15 -1.71
N ALA A 83 6.81 -19.97 -1.92
CA ALA A 83 7.81 -19.97 -0.84
C ALA A 83 7.67 -18.76 0.11
N LEU A 84 7.19 -17.62 -0.39
CA LEU A 84 6.95 -16.41 0.41
C LEU A 84 5.77 -16.58 1.39
N ILE A 85 4.77 -17.41 1.09
CA ILE A 85 3.58 -17.61 1.94
C ILE A 85 3.93 -18.05 3.37
N PRO A 86 4.64 -19.17 3.60
CA PRO A 86 5.00 -19.61 4.95
C PRO A 86 5.98 -18.63 5.64
N TRP A 87 6.84 -17.96 4.88
CA TRP A 87 7.71 -16.92 5.39
C TRP A 87 6.91 -15.74 5.95
N MET A 88 5.91 -15.25 5.20
CA MET A 88 5.02 -14.19 5.66
C MET A 88 4.20 -14.62 6.87
N LYS A 89 3.64 -15.84 6.89
CA LYS A 89 2.91 -16.35 8.04
C LYS A 89 3.75 -16.27 9.31
N SER A 90 5.00 -16.72 9.25
CA SER A 90 5.92 -16.71 10.41
C SER A 90 6.32 -15.30 10.83
N ARG A 91 6.52 -14.37 9.89
CA ARG A 91 7.06 -13.03 10.16
C ARG A 91 5.99 -12.00 10.47
N CYS A 92 4.82 -12.13 9.83
CA CYS A 92 3.73 -11.16 9.95
C CYS A 92 2.58 -11.66 10.84
N PHE A 93 2.66 -12.88 11.38
CA PHE A 93 1.62 -13.50 12.21
C PHE A 93 0.23 -13.46 11.56
N CYS A 94 0.17 -13.77 10.27
CA CYS A 94 -1.04 -13.83 9.47
C CYS A 94 -1.41 -15.27 9.11
N THR A 95 -2.60 -15.50 8.53
CA THR A 95 -2.94 -16.81 7.97
C THR A 95 -2.21 -17.04 6.64
N LEU A 96 -2.12 -18.30 6.21
CA LEU A 96 -1.54 -18.64 4.89
C LEU A 96 -2.31 -17.93 3.76
N TYR A 97 -3.64 -17.87 3.87
CA TYR A 97 -4.45 -17.23 2.84
C TYR A 97 -4.39 -15.69 2.89
N ASP A 98 -4.15 -15.07 4.05
CA ASP A 98 -3.88 -13.63 4.12
C ASP A 98 -2.64 -13.26 3.29
N ALA A 99 -1.59 -14.10 3.35
CA ALA A 99 -0.40 -13.93 2.51
C ALA A 99 -0.74 -14.11 1.01
N VAL A 100 -1.52 -15.13 0.65
CA VAL A 100 -2.00 -15.32 -0.74
C VAL A 100 -2.76 -14.09 -1.24
N LYS A 101 -3.66 -13.55 -0.43
CA LYS A 101 -4.57 -12.46 -0.81
C LYS A 101 -3.86 -11.17 -1.23
N VAL A 102 -2.71 -10.85 -0.63
CA VAL A 102 -1.95 -9.64 -0.99
C VAL A 102 -1.10 -9.79 -2.24
N MET A 103 -0.84 -11.03 -2.68
CA MET A 103 -0.07 -11.33 -3.90
C MET A 103 -0.94 -11.33 -5.15
N ILE A 104 -2.26 -11.48 -5.00
CA ILE A 104 -3.21 -11.58 -6.11
C ILE A 104 -4.02 -10.28 -6.20
N PRO A 105 -4.11 -9.64 -7.40
CA PRO A 105 -4.92 -8.44 -7.55
C PRO A 105 -6.41 -8.73 -7.35
N ALA A 106 -7.12 -7.78 -6.74
CA ALA A 106 -8.53 -7.92 -6.37
C ALA A 106 -9.46 -8.29 -7.56
N GLY A 107 -9.06 -7.92 -8.80
CA GLY A 107 -9.82 -8.21 -10.02
C GLY A 107 -9.87 -9.68 -10.40
N ILE A 108 -8.86 -10.44 -10.01
CA ILE A 108 -8.80 -11.90 -10.23
C ILE A 108 -9.54 -12.65 -9.12
N GLY A 109 -9.95 -11.96 -8.05
CA GLY A 109 -10.74 -12.56 -6.97
C GLY A 109 -12.05 -13.19 -7.47
N TYR A 110 -12.43 -14.31 -6.85
CA TYR A 110 -13.74 -14.92 -7.05
C TYR A 110 -14.65 -14.57 -5.88
N LYS A 111 -15.92 -14.31 -6.19
CA LYS A 111 -16.99 -14.36 -5.21
C LYS A 111 -17.75 -15.67 -5.42
N LEU A 112 -18.01 -16.37 -4.34
CA LEU A 112 -18.98 -17.46 -4.36
C LEU A 112 -20.37 -16.83 -4.45
N VAL A 113 -21.04 -17.07 -5.56
CA VAL A 113 -22.40 -16.61 -5.80
C VAL A 113 -23.32 -17.82 -5.91
N ASN A 114 -24.55 -17.68 -5.44
CA ASN A 114 -25.55 -18.70 -5.67
C ASN A 114 -25.94 -18.67 -7.15
N ARG A 115 -25.85 -19.82 -7.81
CA ARG A 115 -26.33 -20.04 -9.14
C ARG A 115 -27.50 -20.99 -9.10
N TYR A 116 -28.59 -20.64 -9.75
CA TYR A 116 -29.82 -21.39 -9.80
C TYR A 116 -29.95 -22.07 -11.16
N ARG A 117 -30.27 -23.35 -11.15
CA ARG A 117 -30.44 -24.16 -12.35
C ARG A 117 -31.72 -24.99 -12.24
N MET A 118 -32.30 -25.29 -13.39
CA MET A 118 -33.34 -26.32 -13.45
C MET A 118 -32.79 -27.69 -13.02
N ASN A 119 -33.52 -28.40 -12.22
CA ASN A 119 -33.19 -29.79 -11.88
C ASN A 119 -33.48 -30.70 -13.08
N ALA A 120 -32.45 -31.31 -13.63
CA ALA A 120 -32.58 -32.22 -14.79
C ALA A 120 -33.46 -33.46 -14.53
N ALA A 121 -33.66 -33.81 -13.26
CA ALA A 121 -34.55 -34.90 -12.85
C ALA A 121 -36.04 -34.54 -12.89
N PHE A 122 -36.35 -33.22 -12.94
CA PHE A 122 -37.72 -32.73 -12.94
C PHE A 122 -38.21 -32.59 -14.37
N LYS A 123 -39.04 -33.55 -14.81
CA LYS A 123 -39.48 -33.62 -16.23
C LYS A 123 -40.91 -33.16 -16.49
N ASN A 124 -41.71 -32.89 -15.44
CA ASN A 124 -43.09 -32.46 -15.62
C ASN A 124 -43.32 -31.06 -15.09
N TYR A 125 -43.58 -30.10 -16.00
CA TYR A 125 -43.93 -28.74 -15.66
C TYR A 125 -45.41 -28.51 -16.00
N ASP A 126 -46.28 -28.80 -15.02
CA ASP A 126 -47.67 -28.37 -15.12
C ASP A 126 -47.76 -26.88 -14.73
N ARG A 127 -48.13 -26.03 -15.69
CA ARG A 127 -48.19 -24.56 -15.49
C ARG A 127 -49.10 -24.18 -14.32
N GLU A 128 -50.21 -24.94 -14.15
CA GLU A 128 -51.22 -24.65 -13.14
C GLU A 128 -50.71 -24.92 -11.70
N ALA A 129 -49.63 -25.64 -11.54
CA ALA A 129 -49.02 -25.92 -10.23
C ALA A 129 -48.12 -24.79 -9.70
N PHE A 130 -47.86 -23.73 -10.48
CA PHE A 130 -46.90 -22.65 -10.13
C PHE A 130 -47.58 -21.28 -10.22
N THR A 131 -47.13 -20.37 -9.32
CA THR A 131 -47.46 -18.95 -9.41
C THR A 131 -46.88 -18.36 -10.69
N ASP A 132 -47.38 -17.19 -11.12
CA ASP A 132 -46.86 -16.51 -12.29
C ASP A 132 -45.37 -16.15 -12.14
N THR A 133 -44.95 -15.73 -10.95
CA THR A 133 -43.54 -15.44 -10.64
C THR A 133 -42.67 -16.69 -10.65
N ALA A 134 -43.14 -17.79 -10.06
CA ALA A 134 -42.39 -19.05 -10.10
C ALA A 134 -42.25 -19.57 -11.55
N TRP A 135 -43.29 -19.44 -12.36
CA TRP A 135 -43.22 -19.82 -13.78
C TRP A 135 -42.22 -18.97 -14.56
N GLN A 136 -42.17 -17.64 -14.33
CA GLN A 136 -41.16 -16.78 -14.95
C GLN A 136 -39.73 -17.21 -14.60
N ILE A 137 -39.48 -17.62 -13.37
CA ILE A 137 -38.19 -18.17 -12.93
C ILE A 137 -37.89 -19.45 -13.72
N ILE A 138 -38.82 -20.40 -13.82
CA ILE A 138 -38.64 -21.65 -14.55
C ILE A 138 -38.30 -21.39 -16.01
N VAL A 139 -39.03 -20.51 -16.70
CA VAL A 139 -38.79 -20.17 -18.10
C VAL A 139 -37.40 -19.53 -18.28
N ALA A 140 -37.04 -18.60 -17.44
CA ALA A 140 -35.74 -17.93 -17.50
C ALA A 140 -34.57 -18.90 -17.26
N LEU A 141 -34.70 -19.81 -16.27
CA LEU A 141 -33.69 -20.81 -15.97
C LEU A 141 -33.60 -21.92 -17.04
N THR A 142 -34.71 -22.26 -17.68
CA THR A 142 -34.73 -23.22 -18.79
C THR A 142 -34.02 -22.63 -20.03
N ALA A 143 -34.21 -21.34 -20.32
CA ALA A 143 -33.53 -20.66 -21.40
C ALA A 143 -32.03 -20.48 -21.16
N ALA A 144 -31.63 -20.48 -19.89
CA ALA A 144 -30.24 -20.25 -19.47
C ALA A 144 -29.47 -21.59 -19.37
N LYS A 145 -28.76 -22.00 -20.43
CA LYS A 145 -27.97 -23.25 -20.48
C LYS A 145 -27.06 -23.47 -19.24
N ASN A 146 -26.54 -22.40 -18.67
CA ASN A 146 -25.62 -22.43 -17.52
C ASN A 146 -26.26 -22.01 -16.21
N GLY A 147 -27.58 -21.84 -16.13
CA GLY A 147 -28.30 -21.27 -14.99
C GLY A 147 -28.08 -19.78 -14.83
N LEU A 148 -28.76 -19.17 -13.83
CA LEU A 148 -28.69 -17.74 -13.52
C LEU A 148 -28.20 -17.54 -12.08
N THR A 149 -27.43 -16.48 -11.86
CA THR A 149 -27.08 -16.01 -10.51
C THR A 149 -28.24 -15.23 -9.89
N GLY A 150 -28.23 -15.03 -8.56
CA GLY A 150 -29.23 -14.22 -7.90
C GLY A 150 -29.29 -12.78 -8.43
N ALA A 151 -28.14 -12.19 -8.73
CA ALA A 151 -28.06 -10.85 -9.33
C ALA A 151 -28.70 -10.83 -10.75
N GLU A 152 -28.44 -11.85 -11.58
CA GLU A 152 -29.04 -11.97 -12.92
C GLU A 152 -30.57 -12.20 -12.85
N LEU A 153 -31.04 -12.93 -11.83
CA LEU A 153 -32.49 -13.07 -11.60
C LEU A 153 -33.13 -11.73 -11.21
N THR A 154 -32.47 -10.97 -10.34
CA THR A 154 -32.95 -9.62 -9.95
C THR A 154 -32.93 -8.66 -11.13
N GLU A 155 -31.88 -8.64 -11.93
CA GLU A 155 -31.75 -7.77 -13.10
C GLU A 155 -32.78 -8.08 -14.22
N ARG A 156 -33.02 -9.37 -14.49
CA ARG A 156 -33.89 -9.80 -15.58
C ARG A 156 -35.39 -9.86 -15.22
N LEU A 157 -35.67 -10.23 -14.00
CA LEU A 157 -37.04 -10.53 -13.57
C LEU A 157 -37.51 -9.67 -12.37
N GLY A 158 -36.60 -8.88 -11.76
CA GLY A 158 -36.91 -8.12 -10.55
C GLY A 158 -37.08 -9.01 -9.29
N ILE A 159 -36.59 -10.24 -9.32
CA ILE A 159 -36.82 -11.24 -8.28
C ILE A 159 -35.58 -11.35 -7.39
N GLU A 160 -35.77 -11.10 -6.08
CA GLU A 160 -34.69 -11.25 -5.10
C GLU A 160 -34.47 -12.71 -4.68
N GLU A 161 -33.22 -13.06 -4.25
CA GLU A 161 -32.85 -14.39 -3.78
C GLU A 161 -33.69 -14.90 -2.59
N LYS A 162 -34.35 -13.99 -1.87
CA LYS A 162 -35.21 -14.31 -0.71
C LYS A 162 -36.70 -14.36 -1.06
N SER A 163 -37.06 -14.28 -2.32
CA SER A 163 -38.46 -14.36 -2.73
C SER A 163 -39.07 -15.71 -2.34
N SER A 164 -40.33 -15.71 -1.90
CA SER A 164 -41.08 -16.89 -1.49
C SER A 164 -41.16 -17.92 -2.63
N ASP A 165 -41.32 -17.44 -3.87
CA ASP A 165 -41.44 -18.29 -5.04
C ASP A 165 -40.13 -19.03 -5.35
N LEU A 166 -38.98 -18.36 -5.29
CA LEU A 166 -37.66 -19.00 -5.49
C LEU A 166 -37.35 -20.02 -4.38
N LEU A 167 -37.69 -19.67 -3.14
CA LEU A 167 -37.50 -20.58 -2.00
C LEU A 167 -38.38 -21.83 -2.13
N SER A 168 -39.67 -21.68 -2.53
CA SER A 168 -40.57 -22.80 -2.79
C SER A 168 -40.06 -23.72 -3.92
N LEU A 169 -39.50 -23.11 -5.01
CA LEU A 169 -38.90 -23.89 -6.12
C LEU A 169 -37.65 -24.67 -5.69
N LEU A 170 -36.92 -24.17 -4.70
CA LEU A 170 -35.77 -24.85 -4.10
C LEU A 170 -36.22 -25.98 -3.16
N GLU A 171 -37.24 -25.76 -2.36
CA GLU A 171 -37.79 -26.73 -1.39
C GLU A 171 -38.44 -27.92 -2.08
N ASN A 172 -39.18 -27.68 -3.15
CA ASN A 172 -39.81 -28.75 -3.93
C ASN A 172 -38.86 -29.45 -4.93
N GLY A 173 -37.58 -28.99 -4.99
CA GLY A 173 -36.54 -29.60 -5.82
C GLY A 173 -36.66 -29.27 -7.34
N THR A 174 -37.53 -28.40 -7.75
CA THR A 174 -37.66 -27.97 -9.18
C THR A 174 -36.42 -27.20 -9.63
N VAL A 175 -35.89 -26.36 -8.74
CA VAL A 175 -34.65 -25.58 -8.95
C VAL A 175 -33.57 -26.07 -7.99
N ILE A 176 -32.36 -26.18 -8.47
CA ILE A 176 -31.18 -26.52 -7.68
C ILE A 176 -30.34 -25.26 -7.50
N ARG A 177 -29.89 -25.02 -6.27
CA ARG A 177 -28.91 -23.99 -5.95
C ARG A 177 -27.51 -24.60 -5.88
N GLU A 178 -26.63 -24.10 -6.73
CA GLU A 178 -25.21 -24.43 -6.76
C GLU A 178 -24.37 -23.20 -6.35
N ASN A 179 -23.31 -23.41 -5.58
CA ASN A 179 -22.33 -22.36 -5.33
C ASN A 179 -21.39 -22.29 -6.54
N ALA A 180 -21.51 -21.23 -7.33
CA ALA A 180 -20.64 -20.98 -8.45
C ALA A 180 -19.63 -19.87 -8.11
N ALA A 181 -18.41 -20.01 -8.60
CA ALA A 181 -17.39 -18.95 -8.47
C ALA A 181 -17.56 -17.97 -9.64
N SER A 182 -17.83 -16.70 -9.33
CA SER A 182 -17.88 -15.60 -10.29
C SER A 182 -16.67 -14.70 -10.13
N ARG A 183 -16.01 -14.37 -11.24
CA ARG A 183 -14.88 -13.41 -11.21
C ARG A 183 -15.36 -12.00 -10.89
N ASN A 184 -14.59 -11.25 -10.13
CA ASN A 184 -14.89 -9.86 -9.77
C ASN A 184 -14.80 -8.91 -10.98
N ALA A 185 -14.00 -9.24 -12.00
CA ALA A 185 -13.89 -8.47 -13.24
C ALA A 185 -13.77 -9.42 -14.43
N ALA A 186 -14.42 -9.04 -15.55
CA ALA A 186 -14.29 -9.73 -16.82
C ALA A 186 -13.07 -9.22 -17.60
N ASP A 187 -12.47 -10.10 -18.39
CA ASP A 187 -11.42 -9.74 -19.33
C ASP A 187 -12.00 -8.78 -20.40
N ALA A 188 -11.24 -7.74 -20.73
CA ALA A 188 -11.63 -6.89 -21.86
C ALA A 188 -11.23 -7.59 -23.15
N THR A 189 -12.20 -7.83 -24.02
CA THR A 189 -11.95 -8.45 -25.32
C THR A 189 -12.30 -7.49 -26.45
N THR A 190 -11.60 -7.63 -27.56
CA THR A 190 -11.91 -6.96 -28.83
C THR A 190 -12.20 -8.04 -29.85
N ARG A 191 -13.32 -7.90 -30.54
CA ARG A 191 -13.67 -8.82 -31.62
C ARG A 191 -12.87 -8.48 -32.89
N MET A 192 -12.03 -9.43 -33.27
CA MET A 192 -11.25 -9.40 -34.50
C MET A 192 -11.96 -10.22 -35.57
N VAL A 193 -11.68 -9.90 -36.82
CA VAL A 193 -12.18 -10.64 -37.96
C VAL A 193 -11.06 -10.80 -38.99
N CYS A 194 -10.94 -12.00 -39.56
CA CYS A 194 -10.05 -12.30 -40.68
C CYS A 194 -10.78 -13.05 -41.78
N ALA A 195 -10.27 -12.96 -42.97
CA ALA A 195 -10.80 -13.75 -44.10
C ALA A 195 -10.44 -15.23 -43.94
N VAL A 196 -11.33 -16.12 -44.29
CA VAL A 196 -11.02 -17.54 -44.44
C VAL A 196 -10.44 -17.74 -45.86
N PRO A 197 -9.18 -18.19 -45.98
CA PRO A 197 -8.57 -18.47 -47.28
C PRO A 197 -9.41 -19.48 -48.09
N ASP A 198 -9.43 -19.35 -49.40
CA ASP A 198 -10.07 -20.27 -50.34
C ASP A 198 -11.61 -20.38 -50.26
N PHE A 199 -12.30 -19.39 -49.69
CA PHE A 199 -13.74 -19.35 -49.68
C PHE A 199 -14.32 -19.20 -51.09
N SER A 200 -15.17 -20.14 -51.55
CA SER A 200 -15.76 -20.18 -52.89
C SER A 200 -17.29 -19.97 -52.93
N GLY A 201 -17.88 -19.55 -51.81
CA GLY A 201 -19.32 -19.35 -51.69
C GLY A 201 -19.82 -18.04 -52.32
N LYS A 202 -21.14 -17.94 -52.60
CA LYS A 202 -21.76 -16.72 -53.15
C LYS A 202 -21.93 -15.65 -52.07
N LEU A 203 -21.35 -14.47 -52.27
CA LEU A 203 -21.48 -13.28 -51.46
C LEU A 203 -22.33 -12.21 -52.14
N THR A 204 -23.03 -11.42 -51.33
CA THR A 204 -23.69 -10.19 -51.85
C THR A 204 -22.65 -9.11 -52.12
N PRO A 205 -22.92 -8.08 -52.94
CA PRO A 205 -21.96 -7.03 -53.27
C PRO A 205 -21.33 -6.37 -52.03
N LYS A 206 -22.11 -6.12 -50.95
CA LYS A 206 -21.63 -5.56 -49.71
C LYS A 206 -20.77 -6.56 -48.92
N GLN A 207 -21.12 -7.84 -48.94
CA GLN A 207 -20.30 -8.89 -48.31
C GLN A 207 -19.00 -9.10 -49.07
N GLN A 208 -19.05 -9.06 -50.44
CA GLN A 208 -17.86 -9.18 -51.28
C GLN A 208 -16.87 -8.05 -51.00
N SER A 209 -17.32 -6.80 -50.95
CA SER A 209 -16.48 -5.65 -50.62
C SER A 209 -15.80 -5.81 -49.26
N ALA A 210 -16.52 -6.29 -48.22
CA ALA A 210 -15.94 -6.53 -46.92
C ALA A 210 -14.94 -7.69 -46.94
N PHE A 211 -15.20 -8.76 -47.67
CA PHE A 211 -14.32 -9.89 -47.84
C PHE A 211 -13.03 -9.51 -48.60
N ASP A 212 -13.13 -8.78 -49.70
CA ASP A 212 -11.98 -8.31 -50.47
C ASP A 212 -11.09 -7.38 -49.64
N THR A 213 -11.72 -6.52 -48.84
CA THR A 213 -11.00 -5.65 -47.89
C THR A 213 -10.25 -6.49 -46.84
N LEU A 214 -10.88 -7.53 -46.26
CA LEU A 214 -10.23 -8.43 -45.34
C LEU A 214 -9.04 -9.19 -45.96
N CYS A 215 -9.20 -9.62 -47.22
CA CYS A 215 -8.11 -10.28 -47.94
C CYS A 215 -6.93 -9.33 -48.20
N ALA A 216 -7.19 -8.05 -48.39
CA ALA A 216 -6.17 -7.05 -48.68
C ALA A 216 -5.42 -6.57 -47.43
N ILE A 217 -6.13 -6.34 -46.33
CA ILE A 217 -5.58 -5.76 -45.11
C ILE A 217 -5.29 -6.79 -44.01
N GLY A 218 -5.76 -8.03 -44.14
CA GLY A 218 -5.58 -9.10 -43.16
C GLY A 218 -6.55 -9.01 -41.98
N THR A 219 -6.05 -9.32 -40.78
CA THR A 219 -6.85 -9.35 -39.55
C THR A 219 -7.05 -7.94 -38.99
N VAL A 220 -8.32 -7.54 -38.80
CA VAL A 220 -8.71 -6.22 -38.24
C VAL A 220 -9.83 -6.36 -37.23
N THR A 221 -10.13 -5.29 -36.48
CA THR A 221 -11.29 -5.31 -35.59
C THR A 221 -12.59 -5.25 -36.40
N VAL A 222 -13.65 -5.84 -35.87
CA VAL A 222 -15.00 -5.78 -36.49
C VAL A 222 -15.46 -4.33 -36.72
N ARG A 223 -15.05 -3.40 -35.84
CA ARG A 223 -15.36 -1.96 -35.96
C ARG A 223 -14.56 -1.29 -37.07
N GLU A 224 -13.27 -1.58 -37.16
CA GLU A 224 -12.42 -1.04 -38.25
C GLU A 224 -12.89 -1.52 -39.61
N LEU A 225 -13.21 -2.81 -39.76
CA LEU A 225 -13.77 -3.33 -40.97
C LEU A 225 -15.08 -2.62 -41.34
N SER A 226 -15.97 -2.44 -40.36
CA SER A 226 -17.22 -1.68 -40.55
C SER A 226 -16.95 -0.24 -40.96
N TYR A 227 -15.95 0.41 -40.42
CA TYR A 227 -15.55 1.78 -40.76
C TYR A 227 -14.94 1.89 -42.14
N TYR A 228 -14.01 1.02 -42.51
CA TYR A 228 -13.35 1.06 -43.84
C TYR A 228 -14.28 0.71 -44.97
N THR A 229 -15.21 -0.21 -44.76
CA THR A 229 -16.10 -0.72 -45.81
C THR A 229 -17.49 -0.09 -45.82
N GLY A 230 -17.85 0.65 -44.76
CA GLY A 230 -19.21 1.21 -44.59
C GLY A 230 -20.29 0.16 -44.35
N VAL A 231 -19.94 -1.12 -44.13
CA VAL A 231 -20.93 -2.19 -43.89
C VAL A 231 -21.26 -2.30 -42.41
N SER A 232 -22.50 -2.67 -42.09
CA SER A 232 -22.90 -2.85 -40.71
C SER A 232 -22.25 -4.12 -40.08
N VAL A 233 -22.10 -4.12 -38.76
CA VAL A 233 -21.62 -5.29 -38.00
C VAL A 233 -22.45 -6.55 -38.23
N GLY A 234 -23.76 -6.39 -38.53
CA GLY A 234 -24.64 -7.50 -38.90
C GLY A 234 -24.20 -8.20 -40.20
N ILE A 235 -23.75 -7.44 -41.19
CA ILE A 235 -23.24 -8.00 -42.48
C ILE A 235 -21.93 -8.75 -42.23
N ILE A 236 -21.06 -8.26 -41.34
CA ILE A 236 -19.81 -8.93 -40.98
C ILE A 236 -20.10 -10.26 -40.23
N ARG A 237 -21.13 -10.31 -39.38
CA ARG A 237 -21.59 -11.56 -38.76
C ARG A 237 -22.08 -12.57 -39.78
N THR A 238 -22.92 -12.13 -40.70
CA THR A 238 -23.42 -13.01 -41.79
C THR A 238 -22.31 -13.50 -42.71
N LEU A 239 -21.20 -12.76 -42.84
CA LEU A 239 -19.99 -13.20 -43.53
C LEU A 239 -19.32 -14.36 -42.81
N ALA A 240 -19.25 -14.27 -41.47
CA ALA A 240 -18.74 -15.32 -40.62
C ALA A 240 -19.67 -16.55 -40.60
N ASP A 241 -20.98 -16.34 -40.49
CA ASP A 241 -21.98 -17.41 -40.54
C ASP A 241 -21.93 -18.21 -41.85
N LYS A 242 -21.54 -17.57 -42.96
CA LYS A 242 -21.30 -18.22 -44.26
C LYS A 242 -19.95 -18.93 -44.37
N GLY A 243 -19.08 -18.80 -43.36
CA GLY A 243 -17.72 -19.37 -43.37
C GLY A 243 -16.70 -18.59 -44.22
N ALA A 244 -17.06 -17.38 -44.72
CA ALA A 244 -16.14 -16.52 -45.49
C ALA A 244 -15.16 -15.74 -44.57
N ALA A 245 -15.53 -15.51 -43.34
CA ALA A 245 -14.68 -14.85 -42.37
C ALA A 245 -14.74 -15.60 -41.04
N GLU A 246 -13.70 -15.45 -40.22
CA GLU A 246 -13.67 -15.96 -38.83
C GLU A 246 -13.67 -14.75 -37.90
N ILE A 247 -14.62 -14.73 -36.94
CA ILE A 247 -14.68 -13.72 -35.89
C ILE A 247 -14.21 -14.40 -34.62
N PHE A 248 -13.14 -13.86 -34.00
CA PHE A 248 -12.58 -14.33 -32.77
C PHE A 248 -12.32 -13.18 -31.80
N GLU A 249 -12.26 -13.48 -30.51
CA GLU A 249 -12.02 -12.49 -29.50
C GLU A 249 -10.55 -12.48 -29.11
N VAL A 250 -9.92 -11.30 -29.12
CA VAL A 250 -8.56 -11.09 -28.64
C VAL A 250 -8.61 -10.27 -27.37
N GLU A 251 -7.87 -10.70 -26.38
CA GLU A 251 -7.76 -9.99 -25.11
C GLU A 251 -7.10 -8.62 -25.34
N ARG A 252 -7.77 -7.57 -24.87
CA ARG A 252 -7.26 -6.20 -24.88
C ARG A 252 -6.95 -5.75 -23.46
N PHE A 253 -5.75 -5.26 -23.23
CA PHE A 253 -5.38 -4.70 -21.95
C PHE A 253 -5.83 -3.24 -21.82
N ARG A 254 -6.65 -2.95 -20.80
CA ARG A 254 -6.97 -1.58 -20.40
C ARG A 254 -5.70 -0.94 -19.85
N ARG A 255 -5.39 0.24 -20.29
CA ARG A 255 -4.27 1.01 -19.76
C ARG A 255 -4.78 2.22 -19.01
N PRO A 256 -4.13 2.60 -17.90
CA PRO A 256 -4.39 3.88 -17.26
C PRO A 256 -4.18 5.02 -18.28
N LYS A 257 -5.10 5.97 -18.31
CA LYS A 257 -4.90 7.18 -19.11
C LYS A 257 -3.71 7.94 -18.53
N GLN A 258 -2.66 8.09 -19.30
CA GLN A 258 -1.51 8.94 -18.97
C GLN A 258 -1.60 10.19 -19.83
N GLU A 259 -1.60 11.35 -19.18
CA GLU A 259 -1.36 12.61 -19.89
C GLU A 259 0.13 12.65 -20.24
N MET A 260 0.44 12.76 -21.53
CA MET A 260 1.83 12.90 -21.97
C MET A 260 2.29 14.32 -21.63
N ALA A 261 3.00 14.45 -20.52
CA ALA A 261 3.75 15.66 -20.22
C ALA A 261 5.03 15.66 -21.07
N ASP A 262 5.40 16.83 -21.55
CA ASP A 262 6.67 17.03 -22.28
C ASP A 262 7.82 16.97 -21.24
N ILE A 263 8.32 15.76 -20.97
CA ILE A 263 9.35 15.51 -19.96
C ILE A 263 10.72 15.44 -20.61
N ARG A 264 11.59 16.36 -20.22
CA ARG A 264 13.01 16.31 -20.56
C ARG A 264 13.73 15.36 -19.59
N LEU A 265 14.10 14.17 -20.08
CA LEU A 265 14.97 13.26 -19.31
C LEU A 265 16.39 13.84 -19.23
N PRO A 266 17.09 13.71 -18.10
CA PRO A 266 18.51 14.04 -18.00
C PRO A 266 19.29 13.22 -19.05
N GLN A 267 19.98 13.88 -19.95
CA GLN A 267 20.69 13.20 -21.03
C GLN A 267 22.05 12.63 -20.60
N THR A 268 22.67 13.24 -19.61
CA THR A 268 24.01 12.84 -19.12
C THR A 268 24.06 12.79 -17.61
N LEU A 269 24.74 11.80 -17.06
CA LEU A 269 25.08 11.74 -15.65
C LEU A 269 26.33 12.58 -15.37
N SER A 270 26.41 13.19 -14.19
CA SER A 270 27.66 13.79 -13.71
C SER A 270 28.71 12.71 -13.45
N ALA A 271 29.97 13.11 -13.29
CA ALA A 271 31.05 12.17 -12.98
C ALA A 271 30.79 11.40 -11.67
N GLU A 272 30.30 12.08 -10.64
CA GLU A 272 29.91 11.45 -9.37
C GLU A 272 28.77 10.44 -9.55
N GLN A 273 27.71 10.82 -10.26
CA GLN A 273 26.57 9.94 -10.55
C GLN A 273 27.00 8.74 -11.40
N MET A 274 27.88 8.93 -12.37
CA MET A 274 28.37 7.84 -13.23
C MET A 274 29.21 6.85 -12.43
N ASN A 275 30.09 7.32 -11.54
CA ASN A 275 30.88 6.45 -10.69
C ASN A 275 29.99 5.59 -9.80
N VAL A 276 29.03 6.20 -9.12
CA VAL A 276 28.05 5.51 -8.29
C VAL A 276 27.22 4.51 -9.11
N ALA A 277 26.77 4.91 -10.30
CA ALA A 277 26.03 4.01 -11.19
C ALA A 277 26.88 2.78 -11.57
N ASN A 278 28.15 2.98 -11.94
CA ASN A 278 29.06 1.89 -12.30
C ASN A 278 29.34 0.93 -11.14
N ASP A 279 29.42 1.44 -9.90
CA ASP A 279 29.57 0.61 -8.72
C ASP A 279 28.33 -0.28 -8.51
N ILE A 280 27.12 0.31 -8.58
CA ILE A 280 25.85 -0.42 -8.47
C ILE A 280 25.73 -1.46 -9.61
N LEU A 281 26.13 -1.12 -10.84
CA LEU A 281 26.08 -2.05 -11.98
C LEU A 281 26.97 -3.28 -11.75
N ARG A 282 28.20 -3.08 -11.25
CA ARG A 282 29.11 -4.21 -10.91
C ARG A 282 28.48 -5.14 -9.86
N GLU A 283 27.78 -4.55 -8.87
CA GLU A 283 27.09 -5.31 -7.84
C GLU A 283 25.85 -6.06 -8.38
N CYS A 284 25.09 -5.46 -9.30
CA CYS A 284 23.96 -6.11 -9.98
C CYS A 284 24.43 -7.30 -10.86
N ASP A 285 25.58 -7.15 -11.51
CA ASP A 285 26.13 -8.18 -12.41
C ASP A 285 26.80 -9.34 -11.65
N ALA A 286 27.16 -9.15 -10.38
CA ALA A 286 27.70 -10.21 -9.52
C ALA A 286 26.72 -11.37 -9.30
N ALA A 287 25.43 -11.17 -9.60
CA ALA A 287 24.35 -12.16 -9.43
C ALA A 287 24.32 -12.80 -8.03
N GLU A 288 24.62 -12.01 -7.01
CA GLU A 288 24.52 -12.36 -5.60
C GLU A 288 23.43 -11.52 -4.92
N PRO A 289 22.71 -12.09 -3.93
CA PRO A 289 21.69 -11.33 -3.22
C PRO A 289 22.32 -10.21 -2.40
N MET A 290 22.11 -8.97 -2.80
CA MET A 290 22.68 -7.80 -2.14
C MET A 290 21.62 -6.71 -1.88
N VAL A 291 21.89 -5.90 -0.86
CA VAL A 291 21.15 -4.68 -0.59
C VAL A 291 22.13 -3.52 -0.60
N GLY A 292 21.84 -2.50 -1.39
CA GLY A 292 22.56 -1.24 -1.41
C GLY A 292 21.71 -0.10 -0.90
N LEU A 293 22.33 0.89 -0.26
CA LEU A 293 21.76 2.15 0.13
C LEU A 293 22.37 3.26 -0.73
N LEU A 294 21.56 3.90 -1.55
CA LEU A 294 21.90 5.11 -2.28
C LEU A 294 21.47 6.32 -1.46
N TYR A 295 22.38 6.82 -0.66
CA TYR A 295 22.25 8.10 0.02
C TYR A 295 22.55 9.24 -0.95
N GLY A 296 21.75 10.27 -0.97
CA GLY A 296 22.08 11.44 -1.79
C GLY A 296 21.26 12.65 -1.38
N VAL A 297 21.93 13.79 -1.24
CA VAL A 297 21.28 15.04 -0.86
C VAL A 297 20.07 15.35 -1.76
N THR A 298 19.13 16.13 -1.25
CA THR A 298 17.94 16.52 -2.03
C THR A 298 18.39 17.23 -3.33
N GLY A 299 17.92 16.73 -4.48
CA GLY A 299 18.32 17.27 -5.79
C GLY A 299 19.64 16.70 -6.33
N SER A 300 20.24 15.67 -5.74
CA SER A 300 21.47 15.02 -6.26
C SER A 300 21.27 14.17 -7.52
N GLY A 301 20.02 13.99 -7.97
CA GLY A 301 19.71 13.22 -9.18
C GLY A 301 19.71 11.70 -8.99
N LYS A 302 19.38 11.19 -7.78
CA LYS A 302 19.21 9.75 -7.51
C LYS A 302 18.38 9.04 -8.57
N THR A 303 17.29 9.68 -9.01
CA THR A 303 16.41 9.15 -10.06
C THR A 303 17.16 8.90 -11.38
N ALA A 304 18.05 9.81 -11.80
CA ALA A 304 18.85 9.63 -13.00
C ALA A 304 19.79 8.42 -12.87
N VAL A 305 20.40 8.23 -11.70
CA VAL A 305 21.29 7.10 -11.41
C VAL A 305 20.52 5.77 -11.52
N PHE A 306 19.39 5.62 -10.81
CA PHE A 306 18.66 4.36 -10.87
C PHE A 306 17.97 4.12 -12.23
N LEU A 307 17.57 5.15 -12.99
CA LEU A 307 17.10 4.97 -14.37
C LEU A 307 18.21 4.41 -15.27
N HIS A 308 19.45 4.86 -15.09
CA HIS A 308 20.61 4.33 -15.79
C HIS A 308 20.85 2.85 -15.45
N VAL A 309 20.78 2.50 -14.16
CA VAL A 309 20.92 1.12 -13.68
C VAL A 309 19.80 0.22 -14.23
N ILE A 310 18.54 0.70 -14.21
CA ILE A 310 17.39 -0.02 -14.77
C ILE A 310 17.61 -0.34 -16.24
N ARG A 311 18.11 0.63 -17.03
CA ARG A 311 18.36 0.43 -18.46
C ARG A 311 19.34 -0.73 -18.68
N HIS A 312 20.41 -0.80 -17.93
CA HIS A 312 21.38 -1.90 -18.02
C HIS A 312 20.73 -3.24 -17.63
N VAL A 313 20.03 -3.32 -16.50
CA VAL A 313 19.37 -4.56 -16.02
C VAL A 313 18.41 -5.12 -17.07
N LEU A 314 17.71 -4.25 -17.80
CA LEU A 314 16.83 -4.67 -18.90
C LEU A 314 17.61 -5.22 -20.09
N THR A 315 18.78 -4.66 -20.42
CA THR A 315 19.62 -5.17 -21.56
C THR A 315 20.12 -6.58 -21.30
N VAL A 316 20.35 -6.95 -20.05
CA VAL A 316 20.72 -8.32 -19.67
C VAL A 316 19.50 -9.25 -19.50
N GLY A 317 18.32 -8.81 -19.91
CA GLY A 317 17.10 -9.63 -19.95
C GLY A 317 16.40 -9.81 -18.60
N LYS A 318 16.80 -9.10 -17.56
CA LYS A 318 16.19 -9.17 -16.22
C LYS A 318 15.06 -8.15 -16.07
N GLY A 319 14.11 -8.45 -15.17
CA GLY A 319 13.00 -7.58 -14.84
C GLY A 319 13.27 -6.71 -13.60
N VAL A 320 12.48 -5.63 -13.45
CA VAL A 320 12.71 -4.60 -12.44
C VAL A 320 11.40 -4.23 -11.73
N ILE A 321 11.48 -4.04 -10.42
CA ILE A 321 10.40 -3.45 -9.61
C ILE A 321 10.91 -2.12 -9.03
N VAL A 322 10.14 -1.06 -9.22
CA VAL A 322 10.36 0.24 -8.60
C VAL A 322 9.19 0.55 -7.68
N THR A 323 9.46 0.68 -6.40
CA THR A 323 8.46 1.09 -5.43
C THR A 323 8.68 2.55 -5.05
N VAL A 324 7.57 3.30 -5.03
CA VAL A 324 7.55 4.71 -4.61
C VAL A 324 6.45 4.91 -3.58
N PRO A 325 6.56 5.89 -2.66
CA PRO A 325 5.46 6.24 -1.76
C PRO A 325 4.19 6.64 -2.51
N GLU A 326 3.00 6.39 -1.92
CA GLU A 326 1.72 6.71 -2.58
C GLU A 326 1.62 8.18 -3.01
N ILE A 327 2.16 9.08 -2.21
CA ILE A 327 2.16 10.54 -2.46
C ILE A 327 3.12 10.91 -3.60
N SER A 328 4.21 10.16 -3.75
CA SER A 328 5.23 10.40 -4.80
C SER A 328 4.89 9.76 -6.14
N LEU A 329 3.86 8.90 -6.19
CA LEU A 329 3.39 8.30 -7.44
C LEU A 329 2.47 9.29 -8.19
N THR A 330 3.05 10.38 -8.62
CA THR A 330 2.39 11.42 -9.42
C THR A 330 2.38 11.06 -10.90
N PRO A 331 1.51 11.69 -11.72
CA PRO A 331 1.58 11.57 -13.17
C PRO A 331 2.95 11.93 -13.75
N GLN A 332 3.61 12.94 -13.16
CA GLN A 332 4.97 13.34 -13.55
C GLN A 332 5.99 12.21 -13.31
N THR A 333 5.95 11.56 -12.15
CA THR A 333 6.81 10.41 -11.87
C THR A 333 6.58 9.28 -12.87
N LEU A 334 5.32 8.93 -13.14
CA LEU A 334 4.97 7.90 -14.12
C LEU A 334 5.40 8.28 -15.53
N ALA A 335 5.24 9.55 -15.91
CA ALA A 335 5.62 10.04 -17.22
C ALA A 335 7.15 9.95 -17.44
N VAL A 336 7.98 10.15 -16.41
CA VAL A 336 9.44 9.93 -16.46
C VAL A 336 9.77 8.49 -16.86
N PHE A 337 9.15 7.50 -16.20
CA PHE A 337 9.37 6.09 -16.53
C PHE A 337 8.83 5.72 -17.92
N THR A 338 7.66 6.23 -18.27
CA THR A 338 7.06 5.96 -19.58
C THR A 338 7.88 6.60 -20.72
N ALA A 339 8.39 7.82 -20.52
CA ALA A 339 9.29 8.46 -21.47
C ALA A 339 10.63 7.71 -21.61
N ALA A 340 11.14 7.13 -20.51
CA ALA A 340 12.41 6.40 -20.52
C ALA A 340 12.33 4.99 -21.12
N PHE A 341 11.20 4.29 -20.94
CA PHE A 341 11.07 2.85 -21.20
C PHE A 341 9.81 2.44 -21.99
N GLY A 342 8.93 3.37 -22.30
CA GLY A 342 7.75 3.14 -23.15
C GLY A 342 6.80 2.07 -22.60
N ASP A 343 6.38 1.20 -23.49
CA ASP A 343 5.38 0.15 -23.25
C ASP A 343 5.84 -0.99 -22.33
N THR A 344 7.12 -1.04 -21.97
CA THR A 344 7.67 -2.06 -21.05
C THR A 344 7.34 -1.77 -19.59
N VAL A 345 6.73 -0.60 -19.29
CA VAL A 345 6.33 -0.19 -17.94
C VAL A 345 4.90 -0.63 -17.64
N ALA A 346 4.69 -1.24 -16.49
CA ALA A 346 3.40 -1.49 -15.86
C ALA A 346 3.25 -0.67 -14.56
N VAL A 347 2.03 -0.24 -14.26
CA VAL A 347 1.76 0.65 -13.12
C VAL A 347 0.88 -0.05 -12.08
N PHE A 348 1.30 -0.02 -10.79
CA PHE A 348 0.58 -0.68 -9.69
C PHE A 348 0.28 0.29 -8.55
N HIS A 349 -0.96 0.77 -8.43
CA HIS A 349 -1.41 1.61 -7.31
C HIS A 349 -2.89 1.44 -6.99
N SER A 350 -3.29 1.95 -5.83
CA SER A 350 -4.66 1.87 -5.31
C SER A 350 -5.71 2.60 -6.16
N GLY A 351 -5.32 3.64 -6.89
CA GLY A 351 -6.19 4.44 -7.75
C GLY A 351 -6.57 3.80 -9.09
N LEU A 352 -5.99 2.65 -9.46
CA LEU A 352 -6.40 1.91 -10.65
C LEU A 352 -7.75 1.23 -10.41
N SER A 353 -8.60 1.21 -11.43
CA SER A 353 -9.80 0.38 -11.43
C SER A 353 -9.44 -1.11 -11.30
N VAL A 354 -10.39 -1.91 -10.85
CA VAL A 354 -10.19 -3.36 -10.68
C VAL A 354 -9.74 -4.03 -11.97
N GLY A 355 -10.30 -3.60 -13.11
CA GLY A 355 -9.94 -4.14 -14.43
C GLY A 355 -8.55 -3.72 -14.90
N GLU A 356 -8.17 -2.44 -14.75
CA GLU A 356 -6.83 -1.95 -15.09
C GLU A 356 -5.76 -2.67 -14.26
N ARG A 357 -6.00 -2.85 -12.97
CA ARG A 357 -5.08 -3.56 -12.08
C ARG A 357 -4.86 -5.02 -12.50
N MET A 358 -5.93 -5.68 -12.92
CA MET A 358 -5.86 -7.03 -13.45
C MET A 358 -5.07 -7.09 -14.77
N ASP A 359 -5.31 -6.15 -15.66
CA ASP A 359 -4.68 -6.11 -16.99
C ASP A 359 -3.19 -5.78 -16.88
N GLU A 360 -2.79 -4.82 -16.02
CA GLU A 360 -1.39 -4.52 -15.74
C GLU A 360 -0.67 -5.71 -15.11
N TRP A 361 -1.30 -6.43 -14.17
CA TRP A 361 -0.76 -7.63 -13.57
C TRP A 361 -0.51 -8.74 -14.61
N LYS A 362 -1.44 -8.95 -15.54
CA LYS A 362 -1.28 -9.91 -16.65
C LYS A 362 -0.15 -9.52 -17.59
N ARG A 363 -0.01 -8.22 -17.91
CA ARG A 363 1.11 -7.73 -18.73
C ARG A 363 2.46 -8.07 -18.14
N VAL A 364 2.60 -7.89 -16.82
CA VAL A 364 3.84 -8.26 -16.09
C VAL A 364 4.06 -9.75 -16.13
N ARG A 365 3.04 -10.54 -15.79
CA ARG A 365 3.13 -12.00 -15.73
C ARG A 365 3.47 -12.64 -17.08
N THR A 366 2.97 -12.08 -18.17
CA THR A 366 3.27 -12.55 -19.56
C THR A 366 4.59 -12.02 -20.10
N GLY A 367 5.35 -11.23 -19.33
CA GLY A 367 6.62 -10.64 -19.77
C GLY A 367 6.49 -9.49 -20.77
N ARG A 368 5.26 -9.03 -21.06
CA ARG A 368 5.01 -7.85 -21.92
C ARG A 368 5.49 -6.56 -21.26
N ALA A 369 5.37 -6.49 -19.94
CA ALA A 369 5.97 -5.43 -19.13
C ALA A 369 7.09 -6.04 -18.27
N LYS A 370 8.28 -5.45 -18.34
CA LYS A 370 9.47 -5.88 -17.60
C LYS A 370 9.78 -4.97 -16.43
N ILE A 371 9.20 -3.78 -16.40
CA ILE A 371 9.33 -2.81 -15.32
C ILE A 371 7.96 -2.65 -14.66
N VAL A 372 7.94 -2.76 -13.35
CA VAL A 372 6.77 -2.41 -12.54
C VAL A 372 7.09 -1.17 -11.73
N VAL A 373 6.29 -0.11 -11.89
CA VAL A 373 6.35 1.08 -11.04
C VAL A 373 5.09 1.13 -10.20
N GLY A 374 5.22 1.24 -8.89
CA GLY A 374 4.03 1.26 -8.06
C GLY A 374 4.28 1.56 -6.59
N THR A 375 3.21 1.51 -5.81
CA THR A 375 3.28 1.72 -4.36
C THR A 375 3.71 0.44 -3.65
N ARG A 376 3.62 0.41 -2.32
CA ARG A 376 3.98 -0.73 -1.47
C ARG A 376 3.61 -2.11 -2.04
N SER A 377 2.41 -2.26 -2.62
CA SER A 377 1.93 -3.53 -3.15
C SER A 377 2.65 -4.00 -4.41
N ALA A 378 3.36 -3.12 -5.11
CA ALA A 378 4.13 -3.47 -6.30
C ALA A 378 5.24 -4.49 -6.00
N VAL A 379 5.69 -4.60 -4.75
CA VAL A 379 6.67 -5.59 -4.31
C VAL A 379 6.22 -7.04 -4.55
N PHE A 380 4.91 -7.30 -4.73
CA PHE A 380 4.35 -8.62 -5.06
C PHE A 380 4.11 -8.83 -6.56
N ALA A 381 4.51 -7.90 -7.41
CA ALA A 381 4.31 -8.06 -8.85
C ALA A 381 5.03 -9.31 -9.40
N PRO A 382 4.40 -10.11 -10.27
CA PRO A 382 4.94 -11.36 -10.80
C PRO A 382 5.95 -11.10 -11.94
N VAL A 383 7.01 -10.36 -11.61
CA VAL A 383 8.07 -9.99 -12.56
C VAL A 383 8.94 -11.22 -12.84
N GLN A 384 9.05 -11.58 -14.11
CA GLN A 384 9.90 -12.68 -14.55
C GLN A 384 11.38 -12.27 -14.51
N ASN A 385 12.26 -13.22 -14.13
CA ASN A 385 13.71 -13.02 -14.05
C ASN A 385 14.08 -11.74 -13.29
N LEU A 386 13.54 -11.57 -12.10
CA LEU A 386 13.76 -10.39 -11.27
C LEU A 386 15.26 -10.14 -11.03
N GLY A 387 15.75 -8.97 -11.42
CA GLY A 387 17.17 -8.59 -11.27
C GLY A 387 17.38 -7.41 -10.33
N LEU A 388 16.38 -6.52 -10.20
CA LEU A 388 16.52 -5.30 -9.42
C LEU A 388 15.19 -4.93 -8.76
N ILE A 389 15.27 -4.55 -7.49
CA ILE A 389 14.18 -3.85 -6.79
C ILE A 389 14.72 -2.50 -6.33
N VAL A 390 14.12 -1.41 -6.80
CA VAL A 390 14.40 -0.05 -6.32
C VAL A 390 13.32 0.36 -5.35
N MET A 391 13.70 0.87 -4.18
CA MET A 391 12.80 1.47 -3.21
C MET A 391 13.17 2.94 -3.04
N ASP A 392 12.42 3.82 -3.69
CA ASP A 392 12.63 5.27 -3.57
C ASP A 392 11.99 5.82 -2.30
N GLU A 393 12.63 6.81 -1.67
CA GLU A 393 12.23 7.34 -0.35
C GLU A 393 11.98 6.21 0.67
N GLU A 394 12.97 5.31 0.84
CA GLU A 394 12.85 4.04 1.60
C GLU A 394 12.44 4.23 3.07
N GLN A 395 12.67 5.43 3.65
CA GLN A 395 12.31 5.81 5.02
C GLN A 395 10.79 6.01 5.20
N GLU A 396 10.02 6.07 4.10
CA GLU A 396 8.60 6.40 4.17
C GLU A 396 7.77 5.33 4.88
N SER A 397 6.95 5.80 5.81
CA SER A 397 6.08 4.96 6.63
C SER A 397 5.05 4.16 5.82
N THR A 398 4.68 4.64 4.64
CA THR A 398 3.70 3.98 3.75
C THR A 398 4.15 2.61 3.24
N TYR A 399 5.43 2.27 3.35
CA TYR A 399 5.95 0.94 3.04
C TYR A 399 5.58 -0.13 4.09
N LYS A 400 5.12 0.27 5.26
CA LYS A 400 4.55 -0.61 6.27
C LYS A 400 3.05 -0.80 6.06
N SER A 401 2.55 -2.05 6.12
CA SER A 401 1.12 -2.34 6.07
C SER A 401 0.47 -2.18 7.44
N GLU A 402 -0.58 -1.38 7.54
CA GLU A 402 -1.37 -1.21 8.76
C GLU A 402 -2.44 -2.29 8.94
N SER A 403 -2.78 -3.02 7.89
CA SER A 403 -3.74 -4.13 7.89
C SER A 403 -3.05 -5.48 7.75
N THR A 404 -3.71 -6.55 8.15
CA THR A 404 -3.21 -7.93 8.00
C THR A 404 -3.14 -8.33 6.52
N PRO A 405 -2.00 -8.89 6.08
CA PRO A 405 -0.75 -9.09 6.80
C PRO A 405 0.03 -7.79 7.00
N ARG A 406 0.58 -7.59 8.21
CA ARG A 406 1.30 -6.36 8.62
C ARG A 406 2.77 -6.44 8.23
N TYR A 407 3.04 -6.54 6.94
CA TYR A 407 4.39 -6.61 6.37
C TYR A 407 5.01 -5.23 6.16
N HIS A 408 6.33 -5.17 6.07
CA HIS A 408 7.07 -4.05 5.52
C HIS A 408 7.59 -4.42 4.11
N ALA A 409 7.38 -3.56 3.12
CA ALA A 409 7.77 -3.86 1.73
C ALA A 409 9.26 -4.15 1.57
N ARG A 410 10.14 -3.47 2.34
CA ARG A 410 11.57 -3.72 2.39
C ARG A 410 11.92 -5.16 2.78
N ASP A 411 11.17 -5.76 3.70
CA ASP A 411 11.43 -7.15 4.11
C ASP A 411 10.99 -8.15 3.05
N ILE A 412 9.89 -7.87 2.36
CA ILE A 412 9.47 -8.65 1.19
C ILE A 412 10.50 -8.51 0.05
N ALA A 413 10.98 -7.28 -0.22
CA ALA A 413 12.02 -7.03 -1.21
C ALA A 413 13.29 -7.85 -0.92
N LYS A 414 13.76 -7.87 0.33
CA LYS A 414 14.91 -8.68 0.75
C LYS A 414 14.68 -10.18 0.54
N PHE A 415 13.49 -10.68 0.86
CA PHE A 415 13.16 -12.10 0.58
C PHE A 415 13.27 -12.39 -0.91
N ARG A 416 12.67 -11.56 -1.76
CA ARG A 416 12.67 -11.73 -3.21
C ARG A 416 14.06 -11.63 -3.82
N VAL A 417 14.84 -10.65 -3.36
CA VAL A 417 16.24 -10.48 -3.76
C VAL A 417 17.07 -11.72 -3.42
N ASN A 418 16.88 -12.28 -2.22
CA ASN A 418 17.57 -13.51 -1.81
C ASN A 418 17.13 -14.71 -2.66
N TYR A 419 15.86 -14.83 -2.98
CA TYR A 419 15.33 -15.94 -3.78
C TYR A 419 15.84 -15.88 -5.23
N ASN A 420 15.85 -14.70 -5.85
CA ASN A 420 16.18 -14.49 -7.26
C ASN A 420 17.68 -14.18 -7.49
N ARG A 421 18.51 -14.10 -6.45
CA ARG A 421 19.90 -13.63 -6.52
C ARG A 421 20.00 -12.26 -7.21
N ALA A 422 19.12 -11.34 -6.79
CA ALA A 422 18.92 -10.01 -7.35
C ALA A 422 19.54 -8.93 -6.46
N TYR A 423 19.40 -7.67 -6.87
CA TYR A 423 19.85 -6.51 -6.11
C TYR A 423 18.67 -5.68 -5.59
N CYS A 424 18.74 -5.21 -4.34
CA CYS A 424 17.79 -4.26 -3.77
C CYS A 424 18.48 -2.92 -3.55
N LEU A 425 18.06 -1.88 -4.25
CA LEU A 425 18.55 -0.52 -4.10
C LEU A 425 17.56 0.31 -3.28
N LEU A 426 17.94 0.67 -2.07
CA LEU A 426 17.23 1.59 -1.20
C LEU A 426 17.72 3.00 -1.50
N CYS A 427 16.82 3.94 -1.86
CA CYS A 427 17.18 5.29 -2.21
C CYS A 427 16.57 6.28 -1.22
N SER A 428 17.35 7.23 -0.71
CA SER A 428 16.85 8.29 0.17
C SER A 428 17.81 9.48 0.26
N ALA A 429 17.25 10.65 0.56
CA ALA A 429 18.01 11.82 1.01
C ALA A 429 18.18 11.82 2.54
N THR A 430 17.25 11.18 3.22
CA THR A 430 17.21 11.01 4.67
C THR A 430 16.91 9.55 4.98
N PRO A 431 17.89 8.64 4.81
CA PRO A 431 17.65 7.20 5.03
C PRO A 431 17.08 6.91 6.41
N SER A 432 16.34 5.82 6.54
CA SER A 432 15.95 5.35 7.87
C SER A 432 17.21 5.04 8.69
N VAL A 433 17.18 5.37 9.99
CA VAL A 433 18.31 5.11 10.90
C VAL A 433 18.71 3.65 10.88
N GLU A 434 17.76 2.74 10.70
CA GLU A 434 18.02 1.31 10.56
C GLU A 434 18.80 0.98 9.27
N SER A 435 18.40 1.53 8.11
CA SER A 435 19.08 1.27 6.84
C SER A 435 20.48 1.87 6.80
N TYR A 436 20.63 3.08 7.31
CA TYR A 436 21.93 3.74 7.39
C TYR A 436 22.88 3.00 8.34
N TYR A 437 22.40 2.53 9.50
CA TYR A 437 23.17 1.68 10.41
C TYR A 437 23.61 0.37 9.74
N MET A 438 22.75 -0.25 8.94
CA MET A 438 23.11 -1.46 8.18
C MET A 438 24.19 -1.19 7.14
N ALA A 439 24.16 -0.03 6.49
CA ALA A 439 25.17 0.39 5.55
C ALA A 439 26.52 0.68 6.25
N GLN A 440 26.50 1.44 7.35
CA GLN A 440 27.71 1.73 8.14
C GLN A 440 28.34 0.46 8.76
N SER A 441 27.52 -0.55 9.08
CA SER A 441 28.00 -1.84 9.59
C SER A 441 28.47 -2.81 8.50
N GLY A 442 28.49 -2.39 7.22
CA GLY A 442 28.93 -3.23 6.09
C GLY A 442 27.93 -4.31 5.67
N LYS A 443 26.72 -4.34 6.26
CA LYS A 443 25.66 -5.30 5.88
C LYS A 443 24.92 -4.89 4.61
N TYR A 444 24.87 -3.59 4.31
CA TYR A 444 24.43 -3.04 3.04
C TYR A 444 25.61 -2.39 2.35
N ARG A 445 25.61 -2.38 1.02
CA ARG A 445 26.51 -1.56 0.23
C ARG A 445 26.15 -0.10 0.40
N TYR A 446 27.13 0.78 0.49
CA TYR A 446 26.91 2.20 0.69
C TYR A 446 27.37 2.98 -0.52
N HIS A 447 26.45 3.75 -1.10
CA HIS A 447 26.68 4.64 -2.24
C HIS A 447 26.19 6.04 -1.87
N ALA A 448 27.01 7.06 -2.14
CA ALA A 448 26.67 8.42 -1.75
C ALA A 448 26.80 9.40 -2.91
N LEU A 449 25.86 10.35 -2.97
CA LEU A 449 25.85 11.52 -3.85
C LEU A 449 25.83 12.77 -2.97
N HIS A 450 26.98 13.41 -2.82
CA HIS A 450 27.14 14.53 -1.90
C HIS A 450 26.77 15.87 -2.52
N HIS A 451 26.74 15.96 -3.86
CA HIS A 451 26.49 17.21 -4.57
C HIS A 451 25.11 17.22 -5.22
N ARG A 452 24.48 18.40 -5.24
CA ARG A 452 23.28 18.63 -6.05
C ARG A 452 23.63 18.61 -7.53
N TYR A 453 22.69 18.18 -8.35
CA TYR A 453 22.87 18.20 -9.81
C TYR A 453 22.72 19.64 -10.34
N GLY A 454 23.66 20.07 -11.18
CA GLY A 454 23.69 21.40 -11.77
C GLY A 454 24.05 22.51 -10.76
N ASP A 455 23.68 23.74 -11.09
CA ASP A 455 24.00 24.94 -10.30
C ASP A 455 22.97 25.25 -9.18
N ALA A 456 22.21 24.26 -8.74
CA ALA A 456 21.15 24.45 -7.75
C ALA A 456 21.75 24.87 -6.38
N VAL A 457 21.44 26.09 -5.96
CA VAL A 457 21.92 26.67 -4.70
C VAL A 457 21.10 26.14 -3.52
N VAL A 458 21.78 25.82 -2.42
CA VAL A 458 21.12 25.43 -1.17
C VAL A 458 20.28 26.62 -0.67
N PRO A 459 19.01 26.43 -0.30
CA PRO A 459 18.18 27.50 0.25
C PRO A 459 18.74 27.99 1.58
N THR A 460 18.53 29.28 1.86
CA THR A 460 18.83 29.81 3.18
C THR A 460 17.76 29.34 4.16
N VAL A 461 18.18 28.78 5.29
CA VAL A 461 17.25 28.32 6.33
C VAL A 461 17.39 29.21 7.56
N GLN A 462 16.26 29.66 8.09
CA GLN A 462 16.19 30.45 9.32
C GLN A 462 15.25 29.78 10.32
N LEU A 463 15.75 29.52 11.53
CA LEU A 463 14.91 29.17 12.68
C LEU A 463 14.33 30.46 13.27
N VAL A 464 13.02 30.49 13.48
CA VAL A 464 12.29 31.62 14.06
C VAL A 464 11.80 31.24 15.45
N ASP A 465 12.30 31.94 16.47
CA ASP A 465 11.90 31.73 17.87
C ASP A 465 10.57 32.41 18.18
N MET A 466 9.49 31.62 18.17
CA MET A 466 8.11 32.09 18.42
C MET A 466 7.89 32.64 19.84
N ASN A 467 8.85 32.50 20.75
CA ASN A 467 8.75 33.07 22.10
C ASN A 467 9.17 34.54 22.14
N ASN A 468 10.12 34.92 21.29
CA ASN A 468 10.72 36.25 21.24
C ASN A 468 10.33 37.02 19.99
N GLU A 469 9.63 36.38 19.03
CA GLU A 469 9.20 37.01 17.77
C GLU A 469 7.83 37.65 17.91
N ASP A 470 7.67 38.84 17.37
CA ASP A 470 6.38 39.50 17.30
C ASP A 470 5.42 38.77 16.37
N LEU A 471 4.18 38.65 16.81
CA LEU A 471 3.11 38.00 16.04
C LEU A 471 2.50 38.98 15.03
N TYR A 472 2.40 38.57 13.79
CA TYR A 472 1.81 39.42 12.76
C TYR A 472 0.30 39.62 12.99
N ARG A 473 -0.10 40.88 13.25
CA ARG A 473 -1.48 41.28 13.56
C ARG A 473 -2.12 40.41 14.67
N GLY A 474 -1.33 39.96 15.66
CA GLY A 474 -1.79 39.12 16.74
C GLY A 474 -2.18 37.69 16.34
N LYS A 475 -1.78 37.25 15.13
CA LYS A 475 -2.06 35.87 14.65
C LYS A 475 -1.05 34.89 15.24
N PRO A 476 -1.46 33.93 16.12
CA PRO A 476 -0.53 33.10 16.88
C PRO A 476 0.28 32.09 16.05
N MET A 477 -0.06 31.90 14.78
CA MET A 477 0.65 30.97 13.88
C MET A 477 1.56 31.67 12.87
N ILE A 478 1.58 33.02 12.86
CA ILE A 478 2.31 33.78 11.83
C ILE A 478 3.24 34.80 12.51
N SER A 479 4.54 34.54 12.46
CA SER A 479 5.57 35.47 12.90
C SER A 479 5.70 36.69 11.96
N MET A 480 6.26 37.78 12.44
CA MET A 480 6.57 38.95 11.61
C MET A 480 7.58 38.58 10.52
N ALA A 481 8.56 37.73 10.80
CA ALA A 481 9.53 37.26 9.82
C ALA A 481 8.85 36.49 8.67
N LEU A 482 7.96 35.59 8.99
CA LEU A 482 7.19 34.83 7.98
C LEU A 482 6.27 35.75 7.18
N ALA A 483 5.58 36.68 7.84
CA ALA A 483 4.68 37.61 7.17
C ALA A 483 5.42 38.53 6.18
N ARG A 484 6.60 39.02 6.53
CA ARG A 484 7.44 39.82 5.62
C ARG A 484 7.85 39.01 4.40
N ALA A 485 8.37 37.79 4.59
CA ALA A 485 8.81 36.93 3.49
C ALA A 485 7.65 36.54 2.55
N VAL A 486 6.46 36.26 3.09
CA VAL A 486 5.24 35.96 2.28
C VAL A 486 4.85 37.24 1.50
N SER A 487 4.80 38.40 2.14
CA SER A 487 4.47 39.66 1.47
C SER A 487 5.45 40.02 0.35
N GLU A 488 6.75 39.79 0.56
CA GLU A 488 7.79 40.01 -0.46
C GLU A 488 7.60 39.07 -1.65
N ASN A 489 7.28 37.78 -1.40
CA ASN A 489 6.99 36.83 -2.45
C ASN A 489 5.76 37.19 -3.27
N ILE A 490 4.66 37.57 -2.63
CA ILE A 490 3.44 38.03 -3.33
C ILE A 490 3.76 39.23 -4.24
N ARG A 491 4.46 40.25 -3.72
CA ARG A 491 4.85 41.45 -4.52
C ARG A 491 5.77 41.10 -5.69
N ALA A 492 6.63 40.07 -5.53
CA ALA A 492 7.52 39.57 -6.57
C ALA A 492 6.86 38.62 -7.57
N GLY A 493 5.55 38.30 -7.42
CA GLY A 493 4.84 37.32 -8.24
C GLY A 493 5.35 35.90 -8.06
N ARG A 494 5.93 35.59 -6.88
CA ARG A 494 6.49 34.26 -6.54
C ARG A 494 5.56 33.49 -5.62
N GLN A 495 5.77 32.19 -5.58
CA GLN A 495 4.91 31.30 -4.81
C GLN A 495 5.53 30.88 -3.48
N SER A 496 4.67 30.60 -2.50
CA SER A 496 5.06 30.15 -1.16
C SER A 496 4.37 28.85 -0.81
N ILE A 497 5.08 27.93 -0.16
CA ILE A 497 4.53 26.70 0.43
C ILE A 497 4.60 26.84 1.94
N LEU A 498 3.46 26.66 2.62
CA LEU A 498 3.36 26.68 4.07
C LEU A 498 2.97 25.31 4.59
N LEU A 499 3.81 24.74 5.45
CA LEU A 499 3.60 23.43 6.06
C LEU A 499 3.07 23.58 7.47
N LEU A 500 1.97 22.87 7.76
CA LEU A 500 1.51 22.59 9.11
C LEU A 500 1.40 21.08 9.28
N ASN A 501 2.23 20.47 10.12
CA ASN A 501 2.19 19.02 10.35
C ASN A 501 1.00 18.66 11.25
N ARG A 502 -0.08 18.11 10.65
CA ARG A 502 -1.33 17.75 11.33
C ARG A 502 -1.48 16.25 11.61
N ARG A 503 -0.46 15.45 11.64
CA ARG A 503 -0.64 14.05 12.04
C ARG A 503 -0.67 13.93 13.57
N GLY A 504 -1.88 13.95 14.16
CA GLY A 504 -2.18 13.60 15.54
C GLY A 504 -3.07 14.61 16.26
N TYR A 505 -4.18 14.14 16.83
CA TYR A 505 -5.01 14.84 17.82
C TYR A 505 -4.28 14.96 19.18
N HIS A 506 -2.94 14.78 19.20
CA HIS A 506 -2.17 14.70 20.43
C HIS A 506 -1.80 16.11 20.91
N THR A 507 -2.43 16.50 21.99
CA THR A 507 -2.06 17.71 22.71
C THR A 507 -0.91 17.34 23.64
N TYR A 508 0.25 17.94 23.49
CA TYR A 508 1.38 17.79 24.39
C TYR A 508 1.43 18.95 25.38
N ALA A 509 2.04 18.70 26.54
CA ALA A 509 2.22 19.70 27.58
C ALA A 509 3.66 20.24 27.55
N VAL A 510 3.83 21.55 27.37
CA VAL A 510 5.12 22.24 27.32
C VAL A 510 5.16 23.40 28.31
N CYS A 511 6.26 23.58 28.99
CA CYS A 511 6.45 24.71 29.90
C CYS A 511 6.65 26.02 29.10
N LYS A 512 5.93 27.08 29.51
CA LYS A 512 6.08 28.41 28.92
C LYS A 512 7.49 29.00 29.15
N ASP A 513 8.11 28.68 30.29
CA ASP A 513 9.36 29.31 30.72
C ASP A 513 10.59 28.52 30.23
N CYS A 514 10.76 27.28 30.68
CA CYS A 514 11.95 26.47 30.36
C CYS A 514 11.78 25.55 29.12
N LYS A 515 10.63 25.61 28.46
CA LYS A 515 10.30 24.83 27.26
C LYS A 515 10.37 23.32 27.41
N THR A 516 10.58 22.81 28.61
CA THR A 516 10.58 21.39 28.89
C THR A 516 9.20 20.79 28.61
N VAL A 517 9.18 19.72 27.83
CA VAL A 517 7.97 18.94 27.52
C VAL A 517 7.77 17.86 28.58
N ALA A 518 6.52 17.58 28.93
CA ALA A 518 6.19 16.49 29.85
C ALA A 518 6.57 15.15 29.19
N ALA A 519 7.72 14.59 29.57
CA ALA A 519 8.25 13.34 29.06
C ALA A 519 7.95 12.17 29.98
N CYS A 520 7.78 10.98 29.41
CA CYS A 520 7.59 9.75 30.18
C CYS A 520 8.88 9.34 30.89
N PRO A 521 8.87 9.09 32.21
CA PRO A 521 10.07 8.70 32.94
C PRO A 521 10.64 7.34 32.53
N ASN A 522 9.83 6.46 31.93
CA ASN A 522 10.23 5.13 31.53
C ASN A 522 10.70 5.03 30.07
N CYS A 523 10.22 5.92 29.20
CA CYS A 523 10.41 5.82 27.75
C CYS A 523 11.15 7.01 27.14
N SER A 524 11.28 8.11 27.88
CA SER A 524 11.91 9.38 27.43
C SER A 524 11.27 9.99 26.19
N ILE A 525 9.99 9.65 25.89
CA ILE A 525 9.17 10.27 24.86
C ILE A 525 8.14 11.20 25.50
N SER A 526 7.62 12.18 24.73
CA SER A 526 6.58 13.08 25.20
C SER A 526 5.30 12.33 25.59
N MET A 527 4.63 12.82 26.64
CA MET A 527 3.34 12.30 27.05
C MET A 527 2.21 13.11 26.40
N THR A 528 1.15 12.41 26.02
CA THR A 528 -0.06 13.00 25.45
C THR A 528 -1.00 13.48 26.55
N TYR A 529 -1.52 14.71 26.43
CA TYR A 529 -2.57 15.21 27.31
C TYR A 529 -3.96 14.77 26.83
N HIS A 530 -4.69 14.15 27.72
CA HIS A 530 -6.07 13.73 27.52
C HIS A 530 -7.04 14.64 28.28
N ALA A 531 -7.72 15.53 27.56
CA ALA A 531 -8.65 16.49 28.16
C ALA A 531 -9.86 15.81 28.85
N ALA A 532 -10.33 14.67 28.35
CA ALA A 532 -11.49 13.96 28.90
C ALA A 532 -11.31 13.48 30.34
N ASN A 533 -10.08 13.14 30.73
CA ASN A 533 -9.76 12.65 32.09
C ASN A 533 -8.70 13.49 32.80
N ASN A 534 -8.29 14.60 32.21
CA ASN A 534 -7.26 15.53 32.72
C ASN A 534 -5.96 14.81 33.14
N ARG A 535 -5.42 13.94 32.27
CA ARG A 535 -4.20 13.15 32.53
C ARG A 535 -3.19 13.28 31.41
N LEU A 536 -1.92 13.18 31.78
CA LEU A 536 -0.80 12.96 30.87
C LEU A 536 -0.55 11.45 30.77
N MET A 537 -0.48 10.91 29.56
CA MET A 537 -0.33 9.48 29.32
C MET A 537 0.78 9.19 28.30
N CYS A 538 1.60 8.20 28.62
CA CYS A 538 2.54 7.62 27.67
C CYS A 538 1.87 6.44 26.95
N HIS A 539 1.59 6.60 25.69
CA HIS A 539 0.98 5.53 24.90
C HIS A 539 1.95 4.40 24.54
N TYR A 540 3.21 4.52 24.95
CA TYR A 540 4.22 3.47 24.75
C TYR A 540 4.18 2.43 25.86
N CYS A 541 4.26 2.87 27.11
CA CYS A 541 4.33 1.96 28.28
C CYS A 541 3.09 2.03 29.19
N GLY A 542 2.09 2.85 28.87
CA GLY A 542 0.89 3.03 29.68
C GLY A 542 1.10 3.84 30.96
N HIS A 543 2.29 4.43 31.18
CA HIS A 543 2.49 5.34 32.31
C HIS A 543 1.52 6.50 32.22
N SER A 544 0.82 6.81 33.31
CA SER A 544 -0.18 7.88 33.37
C SER A 544 -0.11 8.60 34.71
N GLU A 545 -0.08 9.92 34.63
CA GLU A 545 -0.12 10.79 35.82
C GLU A 545 -1.18 11.88 35.63
N PRO A 546 -1.71 12.46 36.72
CA PRO A 546 -2.61 13.63 36.63
C PRO A 546 -1.90 14.75 35.87
N ALA A 547 -2.64 15.46 35.02
CA ALA A 547 -2.11 16.64 34.39
C ALA A 547 -1.81 17.71 35.44
N TYR A 548 -0.60 18.26 35.35
CA TYR A 548 -0.16 19.34 36.24
C TYR A 548 -0.02 20.63 35.45
N VAL A 549 -0.29 21.74 36.11
CA VAL A 549 -0.24 23.08 35.49
C VAL A 549 1.12 23.76 35.70
N ARG A 550 1.98 23.22 36.56
CA ARG A 550 3.31 23.75 36.84
C ARG A 550 4.40 22.75 36.43
N CYS A 551 5.40 23.25 35.74
CA CYS A 551 6.53 22.47 35.25
C CYS A 551 7.30 21.86 36.41
N LYS A 552 7.62 20.55 36.34
CA LYS A 552 8.42 19.84 37.37
C LYS A 552 9.90 20.28 37.39
N ALA A 553 10.40 20.86 36.30
CA ALA A 553 11.78 21.27 36.15
C ALA A 553 12.03 22.70 36.69
N CYS A 554 11.14 23.67 36.44
CA CYS A 554 11.39 25.07 36.80
C CYS A 554 10.23 25.74 37.55
N GLY A 555 9.09 25.05 37.77
CA GLY A 555 7.91 25.63 38.41
C GLY A 555 7.04 26.52 37.52
N GLY A 556 7.44 26.79 36.28
CA GLY A 556 6.74 27.61 35.35
C GLY A 556 5.40 27.01 34.88
N GLU A 557 4.56 27.78 34.22
CA GLU A 557 3.24 27.34 33.74
C GLU A 557 3.35 26.43 32.52
N LEU A 558 2.57 25.31 32.51
CA LEU A 558 2.46 24.42 31.38
C LEU A 558 1.31 24.86 30.46
N THR A 559 1.57 24.80 29.17
CA THR A 559 0.56 25.00 28.12
C THR A 559 0.30 23.70 27.36
N PHE A 560 -0.95 23.54 26.91
CA PHE A 560 -1.40 22.41 26.10
C PHE A 560 -1.64 22.90 24.68
N SER A 561 -0.80 22.46 23.72
CA SER A 561 -0.79 23.00 22.35
C SER A 561 -1.39 22.02 21.33
N GLY A 562 -2.19 22.55 20.40
CA GLY A 562 -2.71 21.88 19.20
C GLY A 562 -3.53 22.81 18.31
N GLY A 563 -3.23 22.90 17.00
CA GLY A 563 -3.94 23.72 16.01
C GLY A 563 -4.12 22.97 14.66
N GLY A 564 -5.24 23.21 13.94
CA GLY A 564 -5.56 22.55 12.66
C GLY A 564 -5.30 23.43 11.42
N THR A 565 -5.15 22.82 10.23
CA THR A 565 -4.94 23.47 8.93
C THR A 565 -6.04 24.48 8.56
N GLN A 566 -7.29 24.24 8.97
CA GLN A 566 -8.39 25.16 8.76
C GLN A 566 -8.14 26.50 9.49
N LYS A 567 -7.77 26.42 10.77
CA LYS A 567 -7.46 27.63 11.55
C LYS A 567 -6.25 28.39 10.97
N ALA A 568 -5.25 27.69 10.45
CA ALA A 568 -4.10 28.31 9.79
C ALA A 568 -4.51 28.99 8.47
N GLU A 569 -5.37 28.35 7.68
CA GLU A 569 -5.93 28.96 6.45
C GLU A 569 -6.71 30.24 6.77
N ASP A 570 -7.59 30.21 7.79
CA ASP A 570 -8.39 31.36 8.19
C ASP A 570 -7.48 32.52 8.62
N GLN A 571 -6.42 32.26 9.41
CA GLN A 571 -5.45 33.28 9.80
C GLN A 571 -4.68 33.85 8.61
N LEU A 572 -4.31 33.03 7.63
CA LEU A 572 -3.62 33.47 6.42
C LEU A 572 -4.54 34.32 5.53
N ARG A 573 -5.82 33.97 5.38
CA ARG A 573 -6.80 34.78 4.63
C ARG A 573 -7.03 36.14 5.25
N GLU A 574 -7.08 36.21 6.58
CA GLU A 574 -7.17 37.48 7.28
C GLU A 574 -5.86 38.30 7.24
N ALA A 575 -4.71 37.63 7.24
CA ALA A 575 -3.40 38.25 7.18
C ALA A 575 -3.08 38.82 5.77
N PHE A 576 -3.46 38.08 4.72
CA PHE A 576 -3.19 38.38 3.32
C PHE A 576 -4.46 38.32 2.47
N PRO A 577 -5.37 39.32 2.57
CA PRO A 577 -6.67 39.27 1.88
C PRO A 577 -6.53 39.27 0.34
N GLU A 578 -5.44 39.77 -0.21
CA GLU A 578 -5.14 39.82 -1.64
C GLU A 578 -4.57 38.52 -2.19
N ALA A 579 -4.11 37.60 -1.33
CA ALA A 579 -3.44 36.38 -1.75
C ALA A 579 -4.44 35.28 -2.12
N ARG A 580 -4.16 34.57 -3.20
CA ARG A 580 -4.89 33.38 -3.62
C ARG A 580 -4.32 32.18 -2.88
N ILE A 581 -5.07 31.64 -1.92
CA ILE A 581 -4.61 30.58 -1.03
C ILE A 581 -5.24 29.25 -1.42
N LEU A 582 -4.41 28.23 -1.62
CA LEU A 582 -4.79 26.86 -1.89
C LEU A 582 -4.55 25.97 -0.66
N ARG A 583 -5.59 25.34 -0.13
CA ARG A 583 -5.45 24.32 0.91
C ARG A 583 -5.41 22.92 0.34
N VAL A 584 -4.38 22.16 0.75
CA VAL A 584 -4.15 20.76 0.37
C VAL A 584 -3.99 19.88 1.62
N ASP A 585 -5.05 19.17 1.98
CA ASP A 585 -5.04 18.19 3.07
C ASP A 585 -5.92 16.98 2.73
N THR A 586 -5.87 15.93 3.56
CA THR A 586 -6.64 14.69 3.35
C THR A 586 -8.15 14.91 3.29
N ASP A 587 -8.66 15.93 4.00
CA ASP A 587 -10.10 16.22 4.05
C ASP A 587 -10.57 16.89 2.75
N THR A 588 -9.68 17.68 2.11
CA THR A 588 -9.99 18.40 0.85
C THR A 588 -9.65 17.62 -0.41
N THR A 589 -9.04 16.45 -0.29
CA THR A 589 -8.52 15.63 -1.40
C THR A 589 -9.02 14.18 -1.39
N ALA A 590 -10.31 14.00 -1.04
CA ALA A 590 -10.96 12.68 -1.02
C ALA A 590 -10.89 11.93 -2.37
N ASN A 591 -10.66 12.64 -3.49
CA ASN A 591 -10.48 12.08 -4.82
C ASN A 591 -9.10 12.46 -5.40
N LYS A 592 -8.33 11.46 -5.87
CA LYS A 592 -7.00 11.63 -6.47
C LYS A 592 -6.99 12.67 -7.61
N TYR A 593 -8.00 12.67 -8.48
CA TYR A 593 -8.13 13.64 -9.57
C TYR A 593 -8.32 15.08 -9.06
N ALA A 594 -8.99 15.26 -7.92
CA ALA A 594 -9.16 16.58 -7.31
C ALA A 594 -7.84 17.15 -6.77
N LEU A 595 -6.98 16.27 -6.18
CA LEU A 595 -5.65 16.67 -5.75
C LEU A 595 -4.78 17.09 -6.93
N GLU A 596 -4.75 16.27 -7.97
CA GLU A 596 -3.96 16.51 -9.17
C GLU A 596 -4.35 17.84 -9.86
N LYS A 597 -5.65 18.09 -10.02
CA LYS A 597 -6.17 19.35 -10.55
C LYS A 597 -5.71 20.56 -9.73
N LYS A 598 -5.76 20.47 -8.40
CA LYS A 598 -5.29 21.53 -7.49
C LYS A 598 -3.79 21.79 -7.62
N LEU A 599 -2.98 20.75 -7.72
CA LEU A 599 -1.54 20.87 -7.85
C LEU A 599 -1.13 21.46 -9.20
N ASN A 600 -1.81 21.06 -10.28
CA ASN A 600 -1.61 21.66 -11.60
C ASN A 600 -2.00 23.14 -11.63
N ALA A 601 -3.11 23.53 -10.99
CA ALA A 601 -3.51 24.93 -10.85
C ALA A 601 -2.47 25.76 -10.07
N PHE A 602 -1.87 25.19 -9.02
CA PHE A 602 -0.77 25.83 -8.32
C PHE A 602 0.50 25.96 -9.20
N ALA A 603 0.87 24.91 -9.92
CA ALA A 603 1.99 24.92 -10.85
C ALA A 603 1.84 25.98 -11.94
N ASN A 604 0.61 26.20 -12.42
CA ASN A 604 0.29 27.23 -13.42
C ASN A 604 0.20 28.66 -12.87
N GLY A 605 0.49 28.87 -11.57
CA GLY A 605 0.47 30.20 -10.95
C GLY A 605 -0.91 30.76 -10.63
N GLU A 606 -1.95 29.90 -10.58
CA GLU A 606 -3.31 30.33 -10.21
C GLU A 606 -3.42 30.68 -8.72
N TYR A 607 -2.46 30.23 -7.90
CA TYR A 607 -2.39 30.49 -6.46
C TYR A 607 -1.01 30.99 -6.06
N ASP A 608 -0.99 31.88 -5.05
CA ASP A 608 0.23 32.52 -4.52
C ASP A 608 0.78 31.74 -3.31
N ILE A 609 -0.12 31.18 -2.50
CA ILE A 609 0.23 30.44 -1.29
C ILE A 609 -0.43 29.06 -1.35
N MET A 610 0.34 28.01 -1.14
CA MET A 610 -0.17 26.67 -0.87
C MET A 610 0.06 26.34 0.60
N ILE A 611 -1.01 26.01 1.35
CA ILE A 611 -0.93 25.53 2.72
C ILE A 611 -1.40 24.08 2.80
N GLY A 612 -0.66 23.26 3.53
CA GLY A 612 -1.06 21.88 3.71
C GLY A 612 -0.24 21.11 4.72
N THR A 613 -0.53 19.80 4.77
CA THR A 613 0.20 18.85 5.62
C THR A 613 1.38 18.23 4.85
N GLN A 614 1.89 17.09 5.28
CA GLN A 614 2.99 16.36 4.62
C GLN A 614 2.81 16.16 3.11
N MET A 615 1.57 16.27 2.60
CA MET A 615 1.29 16.12 1.16
C MET A 615 1.96 17.23 0.32
N VAL A 616 2.14 18.43 0.87
CA VAL A 616 2.80 19.55 0.17
C VAL A 616 4.32 19.49 0.23
N ALA A 617 4.86 18.64 1.13
CA ALA A 617 6.31 18.46 1.29
C ALA A 617 6.91 17.46 0.29
N LYS A 618 6.09 16.62 -0.37
CA LYS A 618 6.56 15.44 -1.09
C LYS A 618 6.17 15.42 -2.56
N GLY A 619 7.08 14.91 -3.40
CA GLY A 619 6.79 14.51 -4.79
C GLY A 619 6.50 15.64 -5.78
N LEU A 620 6.56 16.91 -5.37
CA LEU A 620 6.18 18.05 -6.19
C LEU A 620 7.40 18.93 -6.49
N ASP A 621 7.51 19.36 -7.72
CA ASP A 621 8.53 20.30 -8.17
C ASP A 621 7.86 21.53 -8.78
N PHE A 622 8.09 22.69 -8.15
CA PHE A 622 7.52 23.96 -8.56
C PHE A 622 8.64 24.99 -8.74
N GLU A 623 8.91 25.38 -9.97
CA GLU A 623 10.00 26.29 -10.30
C GLU A 623 9.85 27.69 -9.68
N ASN A 624 8.61 28.15 -9.44
CA ASN A 624 8.30 29.48 -8.92
C ASN A 624 8.21 29.56 -7.39
N VAL A 625 8.41 28.42 -6.68
CA VAL A 625 8.41 28.40 -5.22
C VAL A 625 9.78 28.83 -4.69
N THR A 626 9.82 29.99 -4.07
CA THR A 626 11.04 30.56 -3.47
C THR A 626 10.98 30.62 -1.95
N LEU A 627 9.79 30.53 -1.34
CA LEU A 627 9.61 30.53 0.10
C LEU A 627 8.93 29.23 0.57
N VAL A 628 9.51 28.62 1.58
CA VAL A 628 8.89 27.54 2.34
C VAL A 628 8.80 27.95 3.79
N GLY A 629 7.60 27.90 4.37
CA GLY A 629 7.35 28.20 5.78
C GLY A 629 6.83 26.97 6.54
N VAL A 630 7.48 26.63 7.63
CA VAL A 630 6.98 25.63 8.58
C VAL A 630 6.31 26.38 9.74
N LEU A 631 5.00 26.27 9.85
CA LEU A 631 4.19 27.04 10.82
C LEU A 631 4.41 26.57 12.28
N SER A 632 4.75 25.31 12.49
CA SER A 632 5.15 24.76 13.79
C SER A 632 5.95 23.49 13.59
N ALA A 633 7.22 23.48 13.95
CA ALA A 633 8.08 22.31 13.96
C ALA A 633 7.82 21.42 15.19
N ASP A 634 7.34 22.00 16.28
CA ASP A 634 7.21 21.37 17.60
C ASP A 634 6.23 20.20 17.61
N GLN A 635 5.17 20.27 16.80
CA GLN A 635 4.16 19.22 16.72
C GLN A 635 4.73 17.88 16.27
N SER A 636 5.75 17.88 15.42
CA SER A 636 6.43 16.68 14.95
C SER A 636 7.38 16.11 16.00
N LEU A 637 8.15 17.00 16.64
CA LEU A 637 9.14 16.64 17.66
C LEU A 637 8.52 15.96 18.87
N TYR A 638 7.33 16.41 19.27
CA TYR A 638 6.66 15.96 20.49
C TYR A 638 5.56 14.93 20.24
N SER A 639 5.67 14.20 19.14
CA SER A 639 4.89 12.99 18.92
C SER A 639 5.27 11.90 19.96
N ASP A 640 4.32 11.07 20.36
CA ASP A 640 4.51 9.96 21.29
C ASP A 640 5.15 8.71 20.65
N ASP A 641 6.06 8.90 19.70
CA ASP A 641 6.80 7.85 19.01
C ASP A 641 8.33 8.05 19.18
N TYR A 642 9.08 6.95 19.32
CA TYR A 642 10.53 7.03 19.40
C TYR A 642 11.19 7.55 18.12
N ARG A 643 10.49 7.50 16.98
CA ARG A 643 10.92 8.05 15.70
C ARG A 643 10.56 9.54 15.52
N SER A 644 10.03 10.21 16.53
CA SER A 644 9.57 11.60 16.37
C SER A 644 10.67 12.54 15.87
N ASN A 645 11.90 12.39 16.37
CA ASN A 645 13.06 13.17 15.93
C ASN A 645 13.42 12.88 14.46
N GLU A 646 13.49 11.58 14.11
CA GLU A 646 13.77 11.12 12.74
C GLU A 646 12.73 11.67 11.76
N ARG A 647 11.45 11.50 12.06
CA ARG A 647 10.37 12.01 11.21
C ARG A 647 10.36 13.52 11.08
N THR A 648 10.74 14.23 12.14
CA THR A 648 10.85 15.69 12.10
C THR A 648 12.02 16.11 11.23
N PHE A 649 13.17 15.47 11.39
CA PHE A 649 14.35 15.70 10.56
C PHE A 649 14.03 15.45 9.08
N ASP A 650 13.45 14.30 8.75
CA ASP A 650 13.05 13.91 7.40
C ASP A 650 12.10 14.93 6.77
N LEU A 651 11.05 15.30 7.51
CA LEU A 651 10.05 16.24 7.03
C LEU A 651 10.65 17.62 6.77
N LEU A 652 11.41 18.16 7.71
CA LEU A 652 12.03 19.47 7.57
C LEU A 652 13.04 19.51 6.42
N THR A 653 13.90 18.49 6.31
CA THR A 653 14.87 18.36 5.22
C THR A 653 14.18 18.27 3.85
N GLN A 654 13.10 17.50 3.73
CA GLN A 654 12.33 17.39 2.49
C GLN A 654 11.66 18.73 2.11
N VAL A 655 11.06 19.41 3.09
CA VAL A 655 10.36 20.70 2.89
C VAL A 655 11.35 21.80 2.53
N VAL A 656 12.46 21.92 3.26
CA VAL A 656 13.55 22.86 2.94
C VAL A 656 14.05 22.63 1.52
N GLY A 657 14.21 21.37 1.11
CA GLY A 657 14.63 20.99 -0.22
C GLY A 657 13.68 21.38 -1.36
N ARG A 658 12.46 21.90 -1.06
CA ARG A 658 11.52 22.40 -2.07
C ARG A 658 11.76 23.86 -2.45
N ALA A 659 12.38 24.65 -1.60
CA ALA A 659 12.67 26.05 -1.88
C ALA A 659 13.83 26.20 -2.88
N GLY A 660 13.66 27.05 -3.89
CA GLY A 660 14.74 27.46 -4.79
C GLY A 660 15.21 26.39 -5.78
N ARG A 661 14.30 25.59 -6.33
CA ARG A 661 14.61 24.63 -7.41
C ARG A 661 14.66 25.28 -8.79
N GLY A 662 14.13 26.49 -8.94
CA GLY A 662 14.18 27.26 -10.16
C GLY A 662 15.37 28.23 -10.19
N ARG A 663 15.20 29.32 -10.94
CA ARG A 663 16.24 30.37 -11.17
C ARG A 663 16.54 31.24 -9.94
N TYR A 664 15.70 31.17 -8.91
CA TYR A 664 15.78 32.06 -7.75
C TYR A 664 16.28 31.32 -6.52
N ARG A 665 17.08 31.99 -5.70
CA ARG A 665 17.51 31.43 -4.41
C ARG A 665 16.30 31.23 -3.50
N GLY A 666 16.20 30.06 -2.92
CA GLY A 666 15.14 29.71 -2.00
C GLY A 666 15.41 30.14 -0.56
N MET A 667 14.32 30.39 0.19
CA MET A 667 14.34 30.64 1.62
C MET A 667 13.42 29.65 2.33
N ALA A 668 13.84 29.12 3.47
CA ALA A 668 13.00 28.33 4.36
C ALA A 668 12.95 28.97 5.75
N LEU A 669 11.74 29.16 6.28
CA LEU A 669 11.51 29.68 7.62
C LEU A 669 10.87 28.59 8.47
N ILE A 670 11.50 28.20 9.57
CA ILE A 670 11.02 27.16 10.48
C ILE A 670 10.66 27.81 11.81
N GLN A 671 9.36 27.94 12.09
CA GLN A 671 8.86 28.49 13.34
C GLN A 671 8.83 27.43 14.42
N THR A 672 9.36 27.76 15.61
CA THR A 672 9.44 26.85 16.76
C THR A 672 9.41 27.61 18.08
N HIS A 673 8.88 26.98 19.14
CA HIS A 673 8.99 27.46 20.51
C HIS A 673 10.19 26.84 21.25
N VAL A 674 10.98 25.99 20.60
CA VAL A 674 12.17 25.32 21.17
C VAL A 674 13.38 25.49 20.26
N PRO A 675 13.82 26.73 20.01
CA PRO A 675 14.90 27.02 19.06
C PRO A 675 16.22 26.32 19.41
N GLU A 676 16.46 26.00 20.69
CA GLU A 676 17.66 25.31 21.16
C GLU A 676 17.68 23.79 20.87
N ASN A 677 16.61 23.22 20.29
CA ASN A 677 16.55 21.79 20.02
C ASN A 677 17.59 21.40 18.96
N PRO A 678 18.54 20.50 19.25
CA PRO A 678 19.62 20.14 18.35
C PRO A 678 19.14 19.52 17.04
N TYR A 679 18.04 18.77 17.06
CA TYR A 679 17.49 18.15 15.85
C TYR A 679 16.96 19.18 14.84
N LEU A 680 16.45 20.33 15.32
CA LEU A 680 16.02 21.42 14.43
C LEU A 680 17.22 22.10 13.76
N HIS A 681 18.31 22.31 14.48
CA HIS A 681 19.55 22.85 13.91
C HIS A 681 20.15 21.91 12.86
N LEU A 682 20.19 20.62 13.15
CA LEU A 682 20.69 19.60 12.21
C LEU A 682 19.80 19.52 10.95
N ALA A 683 18.47 19.58 11.10
CA ALA A 683 17.55 19.61 9.97
C ALA A 683 17.69 20.92 9.14
N ALA A 684 17.88 22.05 9.79
CA ALA A 684 18.13 23.33 9.12
C ALA A 684 19.45 23.31 8.33
N ALA A 685 20.48 22.68 8.87
CA ALA A 685 21.76 22.48 8.19
C ALA A 685 21.72 21.35 7.14
N GLN A 686 20.66 20.55 7.09
CA GLN A 686 20.54 19.31 6.30
C GLN A 686 21.67 18.30 6.59
N ASP A 687 22.19 18.28 7.81
CA ASP A 687 23.29 17.45 8.27
C ASP A 687 22.75 16.11 8.79
N TYR A 688 22.58 15.16 7.87
CA TYR A 688 22.07 13.83 8.20
C TYR A 688 23.08 13.00 9.02
N GLU A 689 24.37 13.17 8.78
CA GLU A 689 25.40 12.35 9.45
C GLU A 689 25.44 12.67 10.94
N SER A 690 25.49 13.94 11.33
CA SER A 690 25.43 14.36 12.74
C SER A 690 24.09 14.03 13.40
N PHE A 691 22.98 14.11 12.63
CA PHE A 691 21.67 13.64 13.09
C PHE A 691 21.73 12.14 13.43
N PHE A 692 22.24 11.31 12.52
CA PHE A 692 22.35 9.88 12.71
C PHE A 692 23.20 9.54 13.92
N GLU A 693 24.36 10.17 14.12
CA GLU A 693 25.22 9.94 15.29
C GLU A 693 24.51 10.26 16.60
N THR A 694 23.71 11.31 16.63
CA THR A 694 22.94 11.68 17.84
C THR A 694 21.84 10.68 18.12
N GLU A 695 21.04 10.36 17.09
CA GLU A 695 19.89 9.47 17.20
C GLU A 695 20.29 8.02 17.50
N ILE A 696 21.38 7.51 16.90
CA ILE A 696 21.80 6.11 17.10
C ILE A 696 22.26 5.85 18.53
N ARG A 697 22.85 6.86 19.19
CA ARG A 697 23.24 6.78 20.63
C ARG A 697 22.01 6.65 21.51
N PHE A 698 20.97 7.46 21.24
CA PHE A 698 19.70 7.38 21.96
C PHE A 698 19.04 6.01 21.78
N ARG A 699 18.95 5.50 20.53
CA ARG A 699 18.34 4.20 20.25
C ARG A 699 19.09 3.04 20.89
N ARG A 700 20.41 3.11 20.97
CA ARG A 700 21.24 2.11 21.67
C ARG A 700 20.94 2.10 23.15
N ALA A 701 20.93 3.27 23.80
CA ALA A 701 20.66 3.39 25.23
C ALA A 701 19.26 2.89 25.60
N MET A 702 18.27 3.17 24.74
CA MET A 702 16.88 2.82 25.00
C MET A 702 16.47 1.46 24.44
N LEU A 703 17.35 0.72 23.76
CA LEU A 703 17.06 -0.54 23.06
C LEU A 703 15.91 -0.39 22.05
N TYR A 704 16.03 0.59 21.17
CA TYR A 704 15.14 0.73 20.00
C TYR A 704 15.80 0.15 18.75
N PRO A 705 15.03 -0.12 17.66
CA PRO A 705 15.62 -0.51 16.38
C PRO A 705 16.72 0.46 15.95
N PRO A 706 17.88 -0.01 15.47
CA PRO A 706 18.21 -1.40 15.06
C PRO A 706 18.75 -2.33 16.15
N PHE A 707 18.79 -1.94 17.41
CA PHE A 707 19.40 -2.73 18.50
C PHE A 707 18.45 -3.76 19.10
N ALA A 708 17.16 -3.56 19.00
CA ALA A 708 16.10 -4.53 19.31
C ALA A 708 14.98 -4.38 18.30
N ASP A 709 14.23 -5.45 18.07
CA ASP A 709 12.96 -5.38 17.36
C ASP A 709 11.82 -5.02 18.32
N LEU A 710 10.74 -4.46 17.79
CA LEU A 710 9.52 -4.18 18.53
C LEU A 710 8.39 -5.09 18.03
N LEU A 711 7.61 -5.63 18.95
CA LEU A 711 6.36 -6.31 18.64
C LEU A 711 5.23 -5.67 19.43
N GLN A 712 4.17 -5.28 18.73
CA GLN A 712 2.91 -4.87 19.34
C GLN A 712 1.90 -5.99 19.22
N ILE A 713 1.28 -6.39 20.33
CA ILE A 713 0.07 -7.19 20.30
C ILE A 713 -1.11 -6.26 20.58
N GLY A 714 -2.01 -6.12 19.60
CA GLY A 714 -3.21 -5.29 19.71
C GLY A 714 -4.44 -6.13 20.02
N PHE A 715 -5.34 -5.61 20.87
CA PHE A 715 -6.61 -6.21 21.26
C PHE A 715 -7.74 -5.27 20.90
N VAL A 716 -8.78 -5.79 20.23
CA VAL A 716 -9.92 -5.00 19.75
C VAL A 716 -11.22 -5.71 20.07
N GLY A 717 -12.19 -5.00 20.66
CA GLY A 717 -13.51 -5.54 21.01
C GLY A 717 -14.52 -4.46 21.36
N GLU A 718 -15.78 -4.84 21.56
CA GLU A 718 -16.88 -3.91 21.78
C GLU A 718 -17.01 -3.43 23.24
N LYS A 719 -16.53 -4.24 24.20
CA LYS A 719 -16.63 -3.95 25.64
C LYS A 719 -15.24 -3.66 26.21
N GLU A 720 -15.03 -2.47 26.74
CA GLU A 720 -13.74 -2.00 27.24
C GLU A 720 -13.12 -2.92 28.28
N ASP A 721 -13.90 -3.27 29.34
CA ASP A 721 -13.43 -4.11 30.43
C ASP A 721 -12.98 -5.50 29.95
N THR A 722 -13.69 -6.07 28.96
CA THR A 722 -13.33 -7.35 28.36
C THR A 722 -12.02 -7.24 27.57
N VAL A 723 -11.83 -6.15 26.81
CA VAL A 723 -10.61 -5.92 26.03
C VAL A 723 -9.41 -5.67 26.94
N ARG A 724 -9.59 -4.88 28.02
CA ARG A 724 -8.55 -4.66 29.04
C ARG A 724 -8.15 -5.95 29.72
N ALA A 725 -9.13 -6.71 30.23
CA ALA A 725 -8.88 -8.01 30.88
C ALA A 725 -8.18 -9.00 29.93
N ALA A 726 -8.53 -9.01 28.64
CA ALA A 726 -7.89 -9.81 27.61
C ALA A 726 -6.40 -9.43 27.42
N ALA A 727 -6.09 -8.14 27.37
CA ALA A 727 -4.71 -7.65 27.25
C ALA A 727 -3.88 -7.99 28.49
N GLU A 728 -4.44 -7.77 29.69
CA GLU A 728 -3.77 -8.10 30.95
C GLU A 728 -3.51 -9.61 31.09
N HIS A 729 -4.51 -10.43 30.75
CA HIS A 729 -4.38 -11.89 30.77
C HIS A 729 -3.29 -12.38 29.78
N PHE A 730 -3.29 -11.87 28.55
CA PHE A 730 -2.26 -12.22 27.57
C PHE A 730 -0.87 -11.79 28.04
N SER A 731 -0.74 -10.62 28.65
CA SER A 731 0.52 -10.13 29.22
C SER A 731 1.06 -11.05 30.30
N ALA A 732 0.20 -11.52 31.20
CA ALA A 732 0.57 -12.47 32.25
C ALA A 732 0.98 -13.83 31.68
N LEU A 733 0.19 -14.38 30.76
CA LEU A 733 0.46 -15.64 30.06
C LEU A 733 1.81 -15.59 29.32
N LEU A 734 2.08 -14.49 28.63
CA LEU A 734 3.34 -14.27 27.91
C LEU A 734 4.52 -14.23 28.88
N ALA A 735 4.43 -13.45 29.96
CA ALA A 735 5.49 -13.32 30.96
C ALA A 735 5.81 -14.68 31.64
N GLU A 736 4.78 -15.45 31.96
CA GLU A 736 4.91 -16.79 32.55
C GLU A 736 5.57 -17.77 31.55
N THR A 737 5.07 -17.84 30.31
CA THR A 737 5.59 -18.73 29.27
C THR A 737 7.07 -18.44 28.98
N PHE A 738 7.43 -17.17 28.80
CA PHE A 738 8.83 -16.83 28.52
C PHE A 738 9.75 -17.12 29.71
N ARG A 739 9.31 -16.89 30.94
CA ARG A 739 10.10 -17.21 32.13
C ARG A 739 10.34 -18.70 32.26
N ARG A 740 9.33 -19.53 31.96
CA ARG A 740 9.39 -21.00 32.14
C ARG A 740 10.08 -21.69 30.96
N ASP A 741 9.65 -21.37 29.73
CA ASP A 741 10.01 -22.19 28.57
C ASP A 741 11.12 -21.53 27.72
N TYR A 742 11.32 -20.22 27.83
CA TYR A 742 12.28 -19.45 27.03
C TYR A 742 13.15 -18.48 27.82
N PRO A 743 13.78 -18.93 28.95
CA PRO A 743 14.50 -18.01 29.88
C PRO A 743 15.69 -17.31 29.22
N ASN A 744 16.25 -17.87 28.14
CA ASN A 744 17.41 -17.33 27.43
C ASN A 744 17.05 -16.37 26.28
N LEU A 745 15.76 -16.22 25.97
CA LEU A 745 15.35 -15.26 24.94
C LEU A 745 15.20 -13.86 25.55
N PRO A 746 15.98 -12.87 25.06
CA PRO A 746 15.89 -11.52 25.59
C PRO A 746 14.52 -10.90 25.25
N LEU A 747 13.77 -10.58 26.29
CA LEU A 747 12.44 -9.96 26.19
C LEU A 747 12.28 -8.87 27.24
N ARG A 748 11.92 -7.67 26.81
CA ARG A 748 11.47 -6.59 27.70
C ARG A 748 10.00 -6.29 27.39
N LEU A 749 9.12 -6.73 28.28
CA LEU A 749 7.69 -6.53 28.18
C LEU A 749 7.29 -5.17 28.79
N LEU A 750 6.52 -4.38 28.05
CA LEU A 750 5.90 -3.17 28.57
C LEU A 750 4.47 -3.48 29.02
N ARG A 751 3.96 -2.68 29.96
CA ARG A 751 2.63 -2.89 30.56
C ARG A 751 1.52 -2.81 29.49
N ALA A 752 0.48 -3.63 29.63
CA ALA A 752 -0.73 -3.50 28.85
C ALA A 752 -1.37 -2.10 29.06
N SER A 753 -1.73 -1.43 27.98
CA SER A 753 -2.28 -0.08 28.00
C SER A 753 -3.30 0.14 26.92
N ALA A 754 -4.16 1.15 27.12
CA ALA A 754 -5.04 1.60 26.05
C ALA A 754 -4.22 2.08 24.84
N ALA A 755 -4.72 1.88 23.61
CA ALA A 755 -4.11 2.45 22.43
C ALA A 755 -4.26 3.98 22.42
N SER A 756 -3.43 4.69 21.64
CA SER A 756 -3.48 6.16 21.50
C SER A 756 -4.87 6.64 21.08
N VAL A 757 -5.50 5.90 20.16
CA VAL A 757 -6.93 6.03 19.85
C VAL A 757 -7.65 4.86 20.53
N SER A 758 -8.08 5.07 21.77
CA SER A 758 -8.64 4.01 22.61
C SER A 758 -9.99 3.46 22.12
N ARG A 759 -10.75 4.23 21.31
CA ARG A 759 -12.02 3.82 20.72
C ARG A 759 -12.13 4.28 19.27
N MET A 760 -12.44 3.35 18.37
CA MET A 760 -12.61 3.62 16.95
C MET A 760 -13.69 2.71 16.35
N GLY A 761 -14.64 3.30 15.62
CA GLY A 761 -15.75 2.55 15.02
C GLY A 761 -16.57 1.76 16.04
N GLY A 762 -16.79 2.30 17.24
CA GLY A 762 -17.53 1.64 18.32
C GLY A 762 -16.73 0.60 19.11
N LYS A 763 -15.48 0.27 18.72
CA LYS A 763 -14.63 -0.74 19.33
C LYS A 763 -13.53 -0.12 20.18
N TYR A 764 -13.27 -0.71 21.34
CA TYR A 764 -12.17 -0.36 22.24
C TYR A 764 -10.89 -1.08 21.83
N ARG A 765 -9.74 -0.45 22.09
CA ARG A 765 -8.42 -0.89 21.66
C ARG A 765 -7.42 -0.82 22.81
N TYR A 766 -6.78 -1.95 23.10
CA TYR A 766 -5.69 -2.08 24.05
C TYR A 766 -4.48 -2.70 23.35
N LYS A 767 -3.29 -2.51 23.91
CA LYS A 767 -2.05 -3.02 23.34
C LYS A 767 -1.05 -3.44 24.40
N ILE A 768 -0.16 -4.32 23.99
CA ILE A 768 1.06 -4.69 24.69
C ILE A 768 2.22 -4.45 23.73
N ILE A 769 3.27 -3.81 24.19
CA ILE A 769 4.48 -3.60 23.40
C ILE A 769 5.62 -4.39 24.07
N MET A 770 6.45 -5.01 23.25
CA MET A 770 7.64 -5.71 23.72
C MET A 770 8.85 -5.40 22.85
N LYS A 771 10.03 -5.32 23.49
CA LYS A 771 11.34 -5.25 22.84
C LYS A 771 11.96 -6.64 22.89
N TYR A 772 12.42 -7.12 21.75
CA TYR A 772 12.92 -8.48 21.62
C TYR A 772 14.03 -8.59 20.57
N LYS A 773 14.73 -9.73 20.55
CA LYS A 773 15.63 -10.09 19.46
C LYS A 773 14.92 -11.13 18.56
N ASN A 774 14.74 -10.78 17.29
CA ASN A 774 14.02 -11.64 16.35
C ASN A 774 14.76 -12.98 16.15
N SER A 775 14.06 -14.06 16.45
CA SER A 775 14.51 -15.44 16.25
C SER A 775 13.33 -16.33 15.85
N LYS A 776 13.61 -17.52 15.29
CA LYS A 776 12.56 -18.50 14.98
C LYS A 776 11.83 -18.92 16.26
N ALA A 777 12.59 -19.22 17.33
CA ALA A 777 12.02 -19.63 18.62
C ALA A 777 11.07 -18.58 19.22
N PHE A 778 11.44 -17.29 19.13
CA PHE A 778 10.56 -16.21 19.58
C PHE A 778 9.26 -16.16 18.75
N ARG A 779 9.34 -16.25 17.42
CA ARG A 779 8.16 -16.21 16.56
C ARG A 779 7.23 -17.41 16.78
N ASP A 780 7.80 -18.60 16.98
CA ASP A 780 7.04 -19.83 17.26
C ASP A 780 6.33 -19.72 18.62
N ALA A 781 6.99 -19.16 19.64
CA ALA A 781 6.40 -18.90 20.94
C ALA A 781 5.20 -17.92 20.86
N ILE A 782 5.36 -16.79 20.16
CA ILE A 782 4.27 -15.82 19.97
C ILE A 782 3.11 -16.44 19.16
N ALA A 783 3.40 -17.21 18.13
CA ALA A 783 2.38 -17.90 17.33
C ALA A 783 1.57 -18.89 18.17
N MET A 784 2.24 -19.66 19.04
CA MET A 784 1.61 -20.55 20.02
C MET A 784 0.69 -19.79 20.97
N LEU A 785 1.16 -18.68 21.54
CA LEU A 785 0.40 -17.85 22.48
C LEU A 785 -0.83 -17.23 21.84
N LEU A 786 -0.71 -16.70 20.60
CA LEU A 786 -1.85 -16.15 19.83
C LEU A 786 -2.88 -17.23 19.52
N SER A 787 -2.42 -18.46 19.20
CA SER A 787 -3.31 -19.61 18.96
C SER A 787 -4.04 -20.03 20.24
N ALA A 788 -3.33 -20.12 21.37
CA ALA A 788 -3.90 -20.44 22.66
C ALA A 788 -4.93 -19.39 23.10
N PHE A 789 -4.60 -18.11 22.99
CA PHE A 789 -5.49 -17.00 23.33
C PHE A 789 -6.79 -17.03 22.49
N SER A 790 -6.67 -17.26 21.19
CA SER A 790 -7.84 -17.31 20.28
C SER A 790 -8.78 -18.50 20.61
N SER A 791 -8.35 -19.43 21.46
CA SER A 791 -9.11 -20.58 21.92
C SER A 791 -9.79 -20.35 23.26
N ASP A 792 -9.44 -19.26 23.95
CA ASP A 792 -9.98 -18.97 25.28
C ASP A 792 -11.43 -18.48 25.16
N LYS A 793 -12.35 -19.26 25.70
CA LYS A 793 -13.78 -18.96 25.65
C LYS A 793 -14.17 -17.63 26.30
N ARG A 794 -13.36 -17.13 27.25
CA ARG A 794 -13.59 -15.85 27.95
C ARG A 794 -13.44 -14.66 27.02
N PHE A 795 -12.60 -14.76 25.97
CA PHE A 795 -12.19 -13.65 25.12
C PHE A 795 -12.55 -13.82 23.64
N LEU A 796 -13.51 -14.71 23.31
CA LEU A 796 -13.92 -14.95 21.90
C LEU A 796 -14.44 -13.69 21.19
N SER A 797 -14.93 -12.69 21.93
CA SER A 797 -15.37 -11.39 21.38
C SER A 797 -14.23 -10.40 21.18
N VAL A 798 -12.99 -10.74 21.58
CA VAL A 798 -11.81 -9.88 21.43
C VAL A 798 -10.90 -10.44 20.35
N THR A 799 -10.60 -9.61 19.36
CA THR A 799 -9.63 -9.95 18.31
C THR A 799 -8.24 -9.52 18.75
N ALA A 800 -7.30 -10.47 18.83
CA ALA A 800 -5.88 -10.19 19.02
C ALA A 800 -5.13 -10.25 17.68
N TYR A 801 -4.18 -9.34 17.48
CA TYR A 801 -3.29 -9.33 16.33
C TYR A 801 -1.86 -8.93 16.73
N ALA A 802 -0.87 -9.40 15.99
CA ALA A 802 0.52 -9.04 16.18
C ALA A 802 1.00 -8.09 15.07
N ASP A 803 1.81 -7.10 15.43
CA ASP A 803 2.40 -6.12 14.53
C ASP A 803 3.91 -6.00 14.80
N PRO A 804 4.74 -6.67 14.00
CA PRO A 804 6.19 -6.59 14.12
C PRO A 804 6.69 -5.23 13.59
N ASN A 805 7.54 -4.57 14.35
CA ASN A 805 8.11 -3.26 14.06
C ASN A 805 7.03 -2.28 13.57
N PRO A 806 6.01 -1.97 14.41
CA PRO A 806 4.92 -1.09 14.02
C PRO A 806 5.46 0.28 13.63
N ASP A 807 4.89 0.87 12.58
CA ASP A 807 5.27 2.21 12.15
C ASP A 807 4.71 3.28 13.10
N ALA A 808 3.45 3.13 13.48
CA ALA A 808 2.83 3.93 14.53
C ALA A 808 2.46 3.04 15.70
N ILE A 809 2.81 3.45 16.89
CA ILE A 809 2.40 2.78 18.11
C ILE A 809 1.03 3.31 18.51
N LEU A 810 0.03 2.84 17.78
CA LEU A 810 -1.37 3.27 17.93
C LEU A 810 -2.07 2.62 19.11
#